data_ab9aff00bfbd47495dbe0f7be631f01d
#
_entry.id   ab9aff00bfbd47495dbe0f7be631f01d
#
_cell.length_a   1.000
_cell.length_b   1.000
_cell.length_c   1.000
_cell.angle_alpha   90.00
_cell.angle_beta   90.00
_cell.angle_gamma   90.00
#
_symmetry.space_group_name_H-M   'P 1'
#
loop_
_entity.id
_entity.type
_entity.pdbx_description
1 polymer ?
#
loop_
_entity_poly.entity_id
_entity_poly.type
_entity_poly.pdbx_seq_one_letter_code
_entity_poly.pdbx_strand_id
1 'polypeptide(L)'
;MNKTIPEIIHRRVPTTRYEADPSEGLSAEQVAEYRENGWTNCAVEPPSKTTAEIVKSNVCTYFNLIFLIIAIFLILAGSFRDLTFLPVIIANTLIGIVQEIKAKKTLEKLSVLNAPKATAIRDGAEVTLAAEDLVLDDIVVFTAGKQICADAVVLEGEVQVNESLLTGESDEITKRPGDELMSGSFIVSGSCKSRLTQVGEDSYISRLTLEAKAMKEGEQSEMIRSLNKLVKVVGILIIPIGLLLFGQQFFVSHETFRESITSMVAAVLGMIPEGLYLLASVALAVSVMRLASRKVLVHDMKCIETLARVNVLCVDKTGTITETNMKVHDLILVGSSSVPDTESGENAPAPQKEELSLAVGDFASAMSNDNITMAALKEYFKDNNGKTAVSMTSFSSEFKYSSVTFSDVSYVLGAPEFVLRDDFARYQSEIEAYTSKGFRLLVFGTSETVPDGKALSGRVTPLGYVLLSNPIRKEAPETFRYFKDQGVHVKVISGDTPVTVSEVARQAGIAHAEDYIDASTLKTPEELEEAILKYTVFGRVTPDQKRQFVQALKKNGKTVAMTGDGVNDVLALKDADCSVAMASGSDAAAQAAQLVLLDNDFSKMPSVVLEGRRVVNNLQRSGTLFLVKNIFSFLLSIFSLISMVTYPLEPSQISLISMFTIGIPGFLLSLMPNKNRIEGHFITNILTRALPAALTDFLMVATLVVFGQEFAVGSEDISTAATVLLAIVGFMILYRISKPLNWMRWTILIGSIIAFIFCSTYLNQLFAISDMSRKCIMLLVVFSVATEPVLRYLSILVDSISSFYRKQKIFFLRKREARKAK
;
A
#
# COMPACT_ATOMS: atom_id res chain seq x y z
N MET A 1 -6.39 -22.44 -27.82
CA MET A 1 -7.81 -22.27 -27.45
C MET A 1 -8.04 -20.81 -27.15
N ASN A 2 -8.58 -20.08 -28.13
CA ASN A 2 -8.90 -18.66 -28.01
C ASN A 2 -10.03 -18.49 -26.98
N LYS A 3 -9.70 -17.90 -25.83
CA LYS A 3 -10.72 -17.40 -24.91
C LYS A 3 -11.22 -16.07 -25.46
N THR A 4 -12.42 -16.08 -25.99
CA THR A 4 -13.24 -14.92 -26.31
C THR A 4 -13.42 -14.07 -25.05
N ILE A 5 -12.97 -12.83 -25.09
CA ILE A 5 -13.24 -11.78 -24.11
C ILE A 5 -14.75 -11.51 -24.19
N PRO A 6 -15.51 -11.45 -23.07
CA PRO A 6 -16.90 -11.06 -23.14
C PRO A 6 -16.98 -9.58 -23.52
N GLU A 7 -17.49 -9.34 -24.74
CA GLU A 7 -17.87 -8.03 -25.24
C GLU A 7 -19.02 -7.45 -24.39
N ILE A 8 -18.69 -6.54 -23.46
CA ILE A 8 -19.59 -5.43 -23.14
C ILE A 8 -19.03 -4.23 -23.92
N ILE A 9 -19.13 -4.32 -25.23
CA ILE A 9 -18.90 -3.17 -26.10
C ILE A 9 -20.19 -2.35 -26.03
N HIS A 10 -20.15 -1.20 -25.37
CA HIS A 10 -21.08 -0.12 -25.70
C HIS A 10 -20.87 0.17 -27.19
N ARG A 11 -21.79 -0.26 -28.03
CA ARG A 11 -21.70 -0.06 -29.49
C ARG A 11 -21.66 1.44 -29.75
N ARG A 12 -20.48 1.99 -30.01
CA ARG A 12 -20.31 3.36 -30.46
C ARG A 12 -20.93 3.49 -31.83
N VAL A 13 -21.80 4.44 -31.95
CA VAL A 13 -22.41 4.77 -33.25
C VAL A 13 -21.47 5.77 -33.92
N PRO A 14 -21.12 5.58 -35.20
CA PRO A 14 -20.36 6.57 -35.93
C PRO A 14 -21.09 7.91 -35.88
N THR A 15 -20.37 8.96 -35.47
CA THR A 15 -20.96 10.30 -35.37
C THR A 15 -20.09 11.32 -36.11
N THR A 16 -20.64 12.46 -36.42
CA THR A 16 -19.93 13.56 -37.07
C THR A 16 -18.96 14.18 -36.05
N ARG A 17 -17.71 14.46 -36.47
CA ARG A 17 -16.75 15.17 -35.64
C ARG A 17 -17.05 16.67 -35.64
N TYR A 18 -17.02 17.30 -34.48
CA TYR A 18 -17.21 18.72 -34.32
C TYR A 18 -15.87 19.45 -34.16
N GLU A 19 -15.66 20.49 -34.99
CA GLU A 19 -14.53 21.40 -34.83
C GLU A 19 -14.98 22.57 -33.93
N ALA A 20 -14.93 22.37 -32.62
CA ALA A 20 -15.31 23.39 -31.64
C ALA A 20 -14.28 24.52 -31.61
N ASP A 21 -14.76 25.77 -31.50
CA ASP A 21 -13.92 26.94 -31.31
C ASP A 21 -13.27 26.90 -29.91
N PRO A 22 -11.97 27.19 -29.77
CA PRO A 22 -11.28 27.14 -28.47
C PRO A 22 -11.86 28.09 -27.41
N SER A 23 -12.64 29.10 -27.79
CA SER A 23 -13.25 30.05 -26.87
C SER A 23 -14.69 29.69 -26.50
N GLU A 24 -15.43 28.99 -27.37
CA GLU A 24 -16.84 28.62 -27.17
C GLU A 24 -17.00 27.17 -26.70
N GLY A 25 -16.17 26.25 -27.20
CA GLY A 25 -16.28 24.82 -26.91
C GLY A 25 -17.50 24.15 -27.55
N LEU A 26 -17.89 22.98 -27.06
CA LEU A 26 -19.08 22.26 -27.52
C LEU A 26 -20.36 22.82 -26.89
N SER A 27 -21.44 22.84 -27.66
CA SER A 27 -22.76 23.14 -27.13
C SER A 27 -23.36 21.98 -26.33
N ALA A 28 -24.32 22.29 -25.45
CA ALA A 28 -25.02 21.26 -24.67
C ALA A 28 -25.69 20.19 -25.53
N GLU A 29 -26.18 20.53 -26.72
CA GLU A 29 -26.79 19.57 -27.68
C GLU A 29 -25.75 18.62 -28.26
N GLN A 30 -24.58 19.14 -28.65
CA GLN A 30 -23.46 18.32 -29.17
C GLN A 30 -22.92 17.37 -28.12
N VAL A 31 -22.80 17.82 -26.87
CA VAL A 31 -22.40 17.00 -25.73
C VAL A 31 -23.41 15.86 -25.48
N ALA A 32 -24.73 16.17 -25.57
CA ALA A 32 -25.78 15.17 -25.40
C ALA A 32 -25.70 14.10 -26.51
N GLU A 33 -25.50 14.52 -27.75
CA GLU A 33 -25.35 13.62 -28.90
C GLU A 33 -24.16 12.68 -28.73
N TYR A 34 -23.00 13.19 -28.33
CA TYR A 34 -21.82 12.35 -28.05
C TYR A 34 -22.06 11.35 -26.91
N ARG A 35 -22.77 11.76 -25.84
CA ARG A 35 -23.12 10.86 -24.72
C ARG A 35 -24.07 9.74 -25.17
N GLU A 36 -25.10 10.04 -25.94
CA GLU A 36 -26.03 9.05 -26.45
C GLU A 36 -25.36 8.06 -27.41
N ASN A 37 -24.41 8.52 -28.22
CA ASN A 37 -23.65 7.69 -29.15
C ASN A 37 -22.44 6.95 -28.48
N GLY A 38 -22.26 7.09 -27.18
CA GLY A 38 -21.23 6.38 -26.40
C GLY A 38 -19.79 6.93 -26.53
N TRP A 39 -19.65 8.19 -27.01
CA TRP A 39 -18.35 8.85 -27.14
C TRP A 39 -17.94 9.63 -25.88
N THR A 40 -18.08 8.99 -24.72
CA THR A 40 -17.67 9.52 -23.42
C THR A 40 -16.28 8.99 -23.03
N ASN A 41 -15.57 9.74 -22.19
CA ASN A 41 -14.27 9.33 -21.64
C ASN A 41 -14.43 8.40 -20.43
N CYS A 42 -15.34 7.42 -20.53
CA CYS A 42 -15.48 6.41 -19.49
C CYS A 42 -14.17 5.62 -19.36
N ALA A 43 -13.54 5.71 -18.20
CA ALA A 43 -12.31 4.98 -17.92
C ALA A 43 -12.54 3.47 -18.04
N VAL A 44 -11.59 2.77 -18.68
CA VAL A 44 -11.53 1.31 -18.56
C VAL A 44 -11.30 1.01 -17.09
N GLU A 45 -12.31 0.41 -16.44
CA GLU A 45 -12.21 0.07 -15.02
C GLU A 45 -10.89 -0.66 -14.74
N PRO A 46 -10.13 -0.24 -13.70
CA PRO A 46 -8.98 -1.02 -13.25
C PRO A 46 -9.41 -2.47 -13.01
N PRO A 47 -8.50 -3.46 -13.02
CA PRO A 47 -8.84 -4.89 -12.95
C PRO A 47 -9.40 -5.27 -11.57
N SER A 48 -10.50 -4.63 -11.16
CA SER A 48 -11.27 -5.03 -10.00
C SER A 48 -12.18 -6.19 -10.39
N LYS A 49 -12.15 -7.28 -9.61
CA LYS A 49 -13.03 -8.42 -9.85
C LYS A 49 -14.49 -7.98 -9.89
N THR A 50 -15.24 -8.39 -10.89
CA THR A 50 -16.71 -8.23 -10.93
C THR A 50 -17.36 -9.00 -9.78
N THR A 51 -18.58 -8.64 -9.40
CA THR A 51 -19.33 -9.38 -8.35
C THR A 51 -19.46 -10.87 -8.70
N ALA A 52 -19.68 -11.19 -9.99
CA ALA A 52 -19.73 -12.56 -10.46
C ALA A 52 -18.39 -13.29 -10.34
N GLU A 53 -17.29 -12.62 -10.63
CA GLU A 53 -15.94 -13.17 -10.44
C GLU A 53 -15.59 -13.37 -8.97
N ILE A 54 -16.02 -12.46 -8.08
CA ILE A 54 -15.88 -12.64 -6.63
C ILE A 54 -16.62 -13.90 -6.17
N VAL A 55 -17.87 -14.09 -6.57
CA VAL A 55 -18.63 -15.29 -6.25
C VAL A 55 -17.93 -16.54 -6.80
N LYS A 56 -17.56 -16.50 -8.10
CA LYS A 56 -16.89 -17.63 -8.76
C LYS A 56 -15.55 -17.98 -8.10
N SER A 57 -14.74 -16.99 -7.76
CA SER A 57 -13.42 -17.21 -7.15
C SER A 57 -13.49 -17.74 -5.72
N ASN A 58 -14.57 -17.46 -4.98
CA ASN A 58 -14.77 -17.98 -3.63
C ASN A 58 -15.44 -19.36 -3.65
N VAL A 59 -16.34 -19.64 -4.61
CA VAL A 59 -17.04 -20.94 -4.72
C VAL A 59 -16.16 -21.98 -5.41
N CYS A 60 -15.57 -21.65 -6.56
CA CYS A 60 -14.79 -22.58 -7.38
C CYS A 60 -13.32 -22.64 -6.95
N THR A 61 -13.06 -22.87 -5.66
CA THR A 61 -11.70 -23.09 -5.16
C THR A 61 -11.30 -24.55 -5.32
N TYR A 62 -10.01 -24.83 -5.40
CA TYR A 62 -9.47 -26.19 -5.43
C TYR A 62 -9.93 -27.05 -4.25
N PHE A 63 -9.95 -26.50 -3.04
CA PHE A 63 -10.40 -27.20 -1.86
C PHE A 63 -11.91 -27.39 -1.82
N ASN A 64 -12.72 -26.45 -2.28
CA ASN A 64 -14.16 -26.64 -2.37
C ASN A 64 -14.52 -27.78 -3.32
N LEU A 65 -13.73 -27.97 -4.39
CA LEU A 65 -13.88 -29.14 -5.28
C LEU A 65 -13.57 -30.45 -4.56
N ILE A 66 -12.48 -30.50 -3.78
CA ILE A 66 -12.16 -31.68 -2.96
C ILE A 66 -13.26 -31.96 -1.95
N PHE A 67 -13.78 -30.95 -1.25
CA PHE A 67 -14.88 -31.11 -0.30
C PHE A 67 -16.15 -31.62 -0.96
N LEU A 68 -16.45 -31.17 -2.16
CA LEU A 68 -17.59 -31.70 -2.92
C LEU A 68 -17.37 -33.18 -3.25
N ILE A 69 -16.18 -33.57 -3.70
CA ILE A 69 -15.86 -34.98 -3.99
C ILE A 69 -15.97 -35.84 -2.73
N ILE A 70 -15.40 -35.37 -1.61
CA ILE A 70 -15.50 -36.05 -0.29
C ILE A 70 -16.95 -36.20 0.14
N ALA A 71 -17.76 -35.14 0.01
CA ALA A 71 -19.18 -35.20 0.35
C ALA A 71 -19.93 -36.25 -0.47
N ILE A 72 -19.63 -36.35 -1.77
CA ILE A 72 -20.23 -37.37 -2.64
C ILE A 72 -19.83 -38.77 -2.15
N PHE A 73 -18.55 -39.01 -1.80
CA PHE A 73 -18.12 -40.31 -1.29
C PHE A 73 -18.78 -40.67 0.05
N LEU A 74 -18.95 -39.72 0.96
CA LEU A 74 -19.66 -39.93 2.23
C LEU A 74 -21.15 -40.24 2.03
N ILE A 75 -21.81 -39.58 1.08
CA ILE A 75 -23.20 -39.87 0.72
C ILE A 75 -23.31 -41.28 0.14
N LEU A 76 -22.40 -41.67 -0.78
CA LEU A 76 -22.37 -43.02 -1.34
C LEU A 76 -22.08 -44.10 -0.28
N ALA A 77 -21.27 -43.77 0.71
CA ALA A 77 -20.98 -44.65 1.85
C ALA A 77 -22.11 -44.67 2.93
N GLY A 78 -23.16 -43.85 2.77
CA GLY A 78 -24.27 -43.73 3.74
C GLY A 78 -23.87 -43.06 5.05
N SER A 79 -22.80 -42.30 5.09
CA SER A 79 -22.27 -41.66 6.31
C SER A 79 -22.72 -40.19 6.40
N PHE A 80 -24.02 -39.93 6.46
CA PHE A 80 -24.59 -38.56 6.49
C PHE A 80 -24.16 -37.74 7.70
N ARG A 81 -23.91 -38.38 8.85
CA ARG A 81 -23.39 -37.73 10.07
C ARG A 81 -22.07 -36.99 9.81
N ASP A 82 -21.24 -37.54 8.96
CA ASP A 82 -19.90 -37.03 8.67
C ASP A 82 -19.87 -35.83 7.73
N LEU A 83 -21.02 -35.39 7.23
CA LEU A 83 -21.18 -34.17 6.44
C LEU A 83 -21.18 -32.88 7.29
N THR A 84 -20.93 -32.95 8.60
CA THR A 84 -20.88 -31.80 9.54
C THR A 84 -19.89 -30.69 9.16
N PHE A 85 -18.92 -30.98 8.29
CA PHE A 85 -17.99 -29.98 7.75
C PHE A 85 -18.64 -29.06 6.69
N LEU A 86 -19.68 -29.53 5.96
CA LEU A 86 -20.30 -28.73 4.88
C LEU A 86 -20.92 -27.41 5.36
N PRO A 87 -21.71 -27.35 6.43
CA PRO A 87 -22.19 -26.08 6.96
C PRO A 87 -21.08 -25.06 7.25
N VAL A 88 -19.93 -25.53 7.76
CA VAL A 88 -18.78 -24.68 8.06
C VAL A 88 -18.18 -24.12 6.77
N ILE A 89 -18.02 -24.94 5.74
CA ILE A 89 -17.48 -24.53 4.44
C ILE A 89 -18.41 -23.54 3.74
N ILE A 90 -19.73 -23.82 3.76
CA ILE A 90 -20.74 -22.93 3.18
C ILE A 90 -20.72 -21.57 3.91
N ALA A 91 -20.72 -21.58 5.25
CA ALA A 91 -20.62 -20.35 6.04
C ALA A 91 -19.33 -19.57 5.73
N ASN A 92 -18.20 -20.24 5.67
CA ASN A 92 -16.91 -19.64 5.32
C ASN A 92 -16.95 -19.00 3.92
N THR A 93 -17.49 -19.70 2.92
CA THR A 93 -17.63 -19.19 1.56
C THR A 93 -18.54 -17.96 1.50
N LEU A 94 -19.68 -18.00 2.19
CA LEU A 94 -20.60 -16.85 2.27
C LEU A 94 -19.97 -15.64 2.96
N ILE A 95 -19.27 -15.84 4.08
CA ILE A 95 -18.54 -14.77 4.79
C ILE A 95 -17.51 -14.14 3.84
N GLY A 96 -16.75 -14.94 3.11
CA GLY A 96 -15.78 -14.48 2.14
C GLY A 96 -16.39 -13.59 1.07
N ILE A 97 -17.44 -14.07 0.43
CA ILE A 97 -18.17 -13.33 -0.63
C ILE A 97 -18.71 -12.00 -0.09
N VAL A 98 -19.41 -12.02 1.04
CA VAL A 98 -20.00 -10.81 1.63
C VAL A 98 -18.94 -9.77 1.99
N GLN A 99 -17.83 -10.20 2.59
CA GLN A 99 -16.74 -9.28 2.98
C GLN A 99 -16.01 -8.71 1.77
N GLU A 100 -15.73 -9.51 0.73
CA GLU A 100 -15.06 -9.06 -0.49
C GLU A 100 -15.94 -8.08 -1.27
N ILE A 101 -17.26 -8.34 -1.39
CA ILE A 101 -18.22 -7.41 -2.01
C ILE A 101 -18.32 -6.10 -1.21
N LYS A 102 -18.38 -6.19 0.12
CA LYS A 102 -18.44 -5.00 0.97
C LYS A 102 -17.18 -4.15 0.86
N ALA A 103 -15.99 -4.78 0.83
CA ALA A 103 -14.72 -4.10 0.62
C ALA A 103 -14.69 -3.42 -0.75
N LYS A 104 -15.08 -4.11 -1.83
CA LYS A 104 -15.17 -3.56 -3.19
C LYS A 104 -16.06 -2.31 -3.20
N LYS A 105 -17.30 -2.39 -2.71
CA LYS A 105 -18.22 -1.25 -2.67
C LYS A 105 -17.69 -0.05 -1.85
N THR A 106 -16.91 -0.32 -0.82
CA THR A 106 -16.29 0.76 -0.01
C THR A 106 -15.16 1.44 -0.78
N LEU A 107 -14.35 0.68 -1.50
CA LEU A 107 -13.28 1.22 -2.36
C LEU A 107 -13.85 2.04 -3.51
N GLU A 108 -14.88 1.53 -4.20
CA GLU A 108 -15.56 2.23 -5.28
C GLU A 108 -16.09 3.60 -4.83
N LYS A 109 -16.75 3.67 -3.66
CA LYS A 109 -17.22 4.95 -3.10
C LYS A 109 -16.10 5.95 -2.83
N LEU A 110 -14.93 5.50 -2.39
CA LEU A 110 -13.78 6.37 -2.12
C LEU A 110 -13.06 6.78 -3.41
N SER A 111 -12.99 5.87 -4.39
CA SER A 111 -12.40 6.15 -5.70
C SER A 111 -13.13 7.29 -6.41
N VAL A 112 -14.47 7.31 -6.36
CA VAL A 112 -15.29 8.42 -6.90
C VAL A 112 -14.94 9.77 -6.26
N LEU A 113 -14.60 9.80 -4.96
CA LEU A 113 -14.19 11.05 -4.28
C LEU A 113 -12.82 11.56 -4.74
N ASN A 114 -11.97 10.70 -5.27
CA ASN A 114 -10.63 11.03 -5.77
C ASN A 114 -10.54 10.94 -7.29
N ALA A 115 -11.68 10.90 -7.99
CA ALA A 115 -11.69 10.87 -9.45
C ALA A 115 -11.05 12.15 -10.02
N PRO A 116 -10.18 12.05 -11.03
CA PRO A 116 -9.56 13.20 -11.64
C PRO A 116 -10.64 14.13 -12.23
N LYS A 117 -10.43 15.44 -12.03
CA LYS A 117 -11.32 16.48 -12.56
C LYS A 117 -10.62 17.22 -13.69
N ALA A 118 -11.37 17.53 -14.72
CA ALA A 118 -10.92 18.32 -15.85
C ALA A 118 -11.76 19.59 -15.99
N THR A 119 -11.14 20.64 -16.50
CA THR A 119 -11.83 21.89 -16.83
C THR A 119 -12.06 21.93 -18.33
N ALA A 120 -13.32 21.83 -18.75
CA ALA A 120 -13.69 21.92 -20.16
C ALA A 120 -14.37 23.26 -20.45
N ILE A 121 -14.24 23.76 -21.68
CA ILE A 121 -14.96 24.90 -22.18
C ILE A 121 -16.20 24.37 -22.91
N ARG A 122 -17.38 24.76 -22.45
CA ARG A 122 -18.67 24.40 -23.05
C ARG A 122 -19.59 25.61 -23.02
N ASP A 123 -20.29 25.89 -24.12
CA ASP A 123 -21.18 27.05 -24.27
C ASP A 123 -20.50 28.40 -23.88
N GLY A 124 -19.20 28.55 -24.17
CA GLY A 124 -18.40 29.75 -23.85
C GLY A 124 -17.99 29.88 -22.38
N ALA A 125 -18.24 28.88 -21.52
CA ALA A 125 -17.89 28.92 -20.11
C ALA A 125 -16.98 27.78 -19.69
N GLU A 126 -16.06 28.04 -18.76
CA GLU A 126 -15.25 27.01 -18.13
C GLU A 126 -16.08 26.24 -17.12
N VAL A 127 -16.18 24.91 -17.33
CA VAL A 127 -16.92 23.99 -16.46
C VAL A 127 -15.96 22.92 -15.93
N THR A 128 -15.82 22.82 -14.61
CA THR A 128 -15.06 21.72 -13.98
C THR A 128 -15.97 20.52 -13.80
N LEU A 129 -15.59 19.37 -14.41
CA LEU A 129 -16.35 18.13 -14.39
C LEU A 129 -15.44 16.94 -14.12
N ALA A 130 -16.03 15.77 -13.82
CA ALA A 130 -15.25 14.54 -13.70
C ALA A 130 -14.67 14.16 -15.07
N ALA A 131 -13.46 13.62 -15.10
CA ALA A 131 -12.82 13.22 -16.36
C ALA A 131 -13.67 12.20 -17.16
N GLU A 132 -14.50 11.41 -16.49
CA GLU A 132 -15.44 10.46 -17.10
C GLU A 132 -16.58 11.12 -17.89
N ASP A 133 -16.92 12.38 -17.54
CA ASP A 133 -17.99 13.17 -18.16
C ASP A 133 -17.53 13.94 -19.41
N LEU A 134 -16.24 13.88 -19.72
CA LEU A 134 -15.71 14.42 -20.98
C LEU A 134 -16.21 13.62 -22.16
N VAL A 135 -16.37 14.29 -23.30
CA VAL A 135 -16.77 13.68 -24.56
C VAL A 135 -15.73 13.95 -25.64
N LEU A 136 -15.82 13.24 -26.75
CA LEU A 136 -14.96 13.46 -27.90
C LEU A 136 -15.09 14.92 -28.37
N ASP A 137 -14.00 15.52 -28.86
CA ASP A 137 -13.91 16.91 -29.32
C ASP A 137 -14.14 17.98 -28.26
N ASP A 138 -14.28 17.65 -26.96
CA ASP A 138 -14.28 18.65 -25.89
C ASP A 138 -13.00 19.49 -25.91
N ILE A 139 -13.16 20.78 -25.66
CA ILE A 139 -12.02 21.70 -25.43
C ILE A 139 -11.68 21.68 -23.94
N VAL A 140 -10.50 21.16 -23.60
CA VAL A 140 -10.05 21.01 -22.20
C VAL A 140 -8.88 21.95 -21.92
N VAL A 141 -8.93 22.64 -20.78
CA VAL A 141 -7.86 23.47 -20.28
C VAL A 141 -6.97 22.64 -19.35
N PHE A 142 -5.76 22.35 -19.81
CA PHE A 142 -4.76 21.66 -18.99
C PHE A 142 -3.81 22.66 -18.36
N THR A 143 -3.54 22.47 -17.06
CA THR A 143 -2.66 23.31 -16.25
C THR A 143 -1.64 22.48 -15.50
N ALA A 144 -0.58 23.11 -15.01
CA ALA A 144 0.47 22.44 -14.23
C ALA A 144 -0.07 21.56 -13.10
N GLY A 145 0.50 20.37 -12.94
CA GLY A 145 0.10 19.38 -11.94
C GLY A 145 -1.07 18.48 -12.34
N LYS A 146 -1.77 18.78 -13.46
CA LYS A 146 -2.92 17.99 -13.94
C LYS A 146 -2.47 16.84 -14.83
N GLN A 147 -3.23 15.74 -14.75
CA GLN A 147 -3.09 14.63 -15.68
C GLN A 147 -3.86 14.88 -16.96
N ILE A 148 -3.27 14.48 -18.07
CA ILE A 148 -3.94 14.41 -19.37
C ILE A 148 -4.86 13.20 -19.33
N CYS A 149 -6.16 13.46 -19.24
CA CYS A 149 -7.17 12.43 -18.96
C CYS A 149 -7.68 11.69 -20.22
N ALA A 150 -7.43 12.26 -21.40
CA ALA A 150 -7.77 11.67 -22.71
C ALA A 150 -6.75 12.18 -23.74
N ASP A 151 -6.57 11.47 -24.86
CA ASP A 151 -5.64 11.94 -25.89
C ASP A 151 -6.17 13.22 -26.53
N ALA A 152 -5.30 14.22 -26.71
CA ALA A 152 -5.70 15.53 -27.18
C ALA A 152 -4.65 16.14 -28.12
N VAL A 153 -5.03 17.22 -28.80
CA VAL A 153 -4.13 18.06 -29.60
C VAL A 153 -4.16 19.47 -29.03
N VAL A 154 -2.99 20.06 -28.80
CA VAL A 154 -2.87 21.45 -28.33
C VAL A 154 -3.38 22.41 -29.40
N LEU A 155 -4.30 23.30 -29.04
CA LEU A 155 -4.82 24.37 -29.91
C LEU A 155 -4.17 25.71 -29.59
N GLU A 156 -4.08 26.06 -28.30
CA GLU A 156 -3.53 27.33 -27.83
C GLU A 156 -2.64 27.10 -26.59
N GLY A 157 -1.59 27.89 -26.43
CA GLY A 157 -0.68 27.84 -25.31
C GLY A 157 0.54 26.94 -25.52
N GLU A 158 1.39 26.82 -24.52
CA GLU A 158 2.59 25.97 -24.49
C GLU A 158 2.70 25.32 -23.13
N VAL A 159 3.00 24.02 -23.11
CA VAL A 159 3.12 23.23 -21.88
C VAL A 159 4.34 22.31 -21.93
N GLN A 160 4.95 22.11 -20.76
CA GLN A 160 5.92 21.03 -20.56
C GLN A 160 5.21 19.81 -19.99
N VAL A 161 5.38 18.68 -20.66
CA VAL A 161 4.72 17.41 -20.36
C VAL A 161 5.75 16.37 -19.94
N ASN A 162 5.45 15.65 -18.88
CA ASN A 162 6.20 14.48 -18.45
C ASN A 162 5.47 13.21 -18.91
N GLU A 163 6.08 12.46 -19.81
CA GLU A 163 5.55 11.21 -20.38
C GLU A 163 6.17 9.97 -19.71
N SER A 164 6.88 10.11 -18.60
CA SER A 164 7.62 9.02 -17.95
C SER A 164 6.78 7.81 -17.54
N LEU A 165 5.49 7.98 -17.29
CA LEU A 165 4.57 6.87 -17.01
C LEU A 165 4.34 5.99 -18.22
N LEU A 166 4.49 6.53 -19.40
CA LEU A 166 4.25 5.86 -20.69
C LEU A 166 5.55 5.33 -21.28
N THR A 167 6.59 6.16 -21.32
CA THR A 167 7.87 5.87 -21.98
C THR A 167 8.93 5.31 -21.03
N GLY A 168 8.80 5.60 -19.72
CA GLY A 168 9.83 5.29 -18.71
C GLY A 168 10.96 6.30 -18.64
N GLU A 169 10.98 7.30 -19.53
CA GLU A 169 11.97 8.38 -19.56
C GLU A 169 11.46 9.61 -18.83
N SER A 170 12.31 10.26 -18.04
CA SER A 170 11.94 11.37 -17.15
C SER A 170 12.05 12.75 -17.79
N ASP A 171 12.44 12.82 -19.06
CA ASP A 171 12.65 14.09 -19.74
C ASP A 171 11.33 14.83 -19.98
N GLU A 172 11.35 16.14 -19.72
CA GLU A 172 10.20 17.02 -19.95
C GLU A 172 10.17 17.44 -21.42
N ILE A 173 9.02 17.20 -22.08
CA ILE A 173 8.82 17.51 -23.50
C ILE A 173 7.95 18.75 -23.62
N THR A 174 8.43 19.75 -24.33
CA THR A 174 7.64 20.96 -24.65
C THR A 174 6.68 20.66 -25.78
N LYS A 175 5.37 20.88 -25.55
CA LYS A 175 4.28 20.72 -26.53
C LYS A 175 3.71 22.10 -26.90
N ARG A 176 3.51 22.33 -28.19
CA ARG A 176 3.03 23.57 -28.81
C ARG A 176 1.76 23.32 -29.61
N PRO A 177 1.08 24.37 -30.09
CA PRO A 177 -0.10 24.20 -30.95
C PRO A 177 0.18 23.28 -32.13
N GLY A 178 -0.67 22.25 -32.27
CA GLY A 178 -0.55 21.18 -33.25
C GLY A 178 0.09 19.89 -32.71
N ASP A 179 0.75 19.91 -31.55
CA ASP A 179 1.35 18.71 -30.95
C ASP A 179 0.31 17.86 -30.23
N GLU A 180 0.55 16.54 -30.23
CA GLU A 180 -0.31 15.58 -29.53
C GLU A 180 0.05 15.47 -28.05
N LEU A 181 -0.97 15.39 -27.21
CA LEU A 181 -0.92 15.10 -25.79
C LEU A 181 -1.46 13.69 -25.55
N MET A 182 -0.63 12.80 -24.98
CA MET A 182 -1.02 11.43 -24.69
C MET A 182 -1.68 11.32 -23.32
N SER A 183 -2.82 10.65 -23.25
CA SER A 183 -3.49 10.34 -21.97
C SER A 183 -2.57 9.53 -21.06
N GLY A 184 -2.59 9.86 -19.78
CA GLY A 184 -1.70 9.26 -18.79
C GLY A 184 -0.42 10.06 -18.53
N SER A 185 -0.05 11.01 -19.39
CA SER A 185 1.02 11.99 -19.16
C SER A 185 0.57 13.10 -18.23
N PHE A 186 1.52 13.94 -17.77
CA PHE A 186 1.25 15.01 -16.81
C PHE A 186 1.83 16.34 -17.27
N ILE A 187 1.08 17.41 -17.03
CA ILE A 187 1.57 18.77 -17.23
C ILE A 187 2.49 19.16 -16.07
N VAL A 188 3.75 19.44 -16.36
CA VAL A 188 4.74 19.89 -15.38
C VAL A 188 4.67 21.39 -15.19
N SER A 189 4.59 22.15 -16.30
CA SER A 189 4.51 23.61 -16.28
C SER A 189 3.72 24.14 -17.48
N GLY A 190 3.26 25.37 -17.40
CA GLY A 190 2.46 26.04 -18.43
C GLY A 190 0.98 25.72 -18.36
N SER A 191 0.25 26.22 -19.36
CA SER A 191 -1.18 25.99 -19.55
C SER A 191 -1.51 25.97 -21.03
N CYS A 192 -2.42 25.10 -21.44
CA CYS A 192 -2.88 25.02 -22.83
C CYS A 192 -4.38 24.68 -22.92
N LYS A 193 -5.00 25.12 -24.02
CA LYS A 193 -6.31 24.64 -24.46
C LYS A 193 -6.09 23.57 -25.52
N SER A 194 -6.72 22.42 -25.34
CA SER A 194 -6.52 21.26 -26.21
C SER A 194 -7.87 20.61 -26.55
N ARG A 195 -8.00 20.11 -27.77
CA ARG A 195 -9.17 19.36 -28.20
C ARG A 195 -8.93 17.87 -28.02
N LEU A 196 -9.87 17.18 -27.39
CA LEU A 196 -9.81 15.74 -27.23
C LEU A 196 -9.95 15.01 -28.57
N THR A 197 -9.02 14.12 -28.85
CA THR A 197 -8.97 13.34 -30.11
C THR A 197 -9.41 11.90 -29.95
N GLN A 198 -9.14 11.30 -28.77
CA GLN A 198 -9.54 9.94 -28.43
C GLN A 198 -9.98 9.89 -26.96
N VAL A 199 -11.11 9.23 -26.69
CA VAL A 199 -11.71 9.14 -25.35
C VAL A 199 -12.05 7.70 -24.98
N GLY A 200 -12.13 7.41 -23.70
CA GLY A 200 -12.52 6.12 -23.16
C GLY A 200 -11.56 5.00 -23.58
N GLU A 201 -12.09 3.92 -24.16
CA GLU A 201 -11.31 2.72 -24.53
C GLU A 201 -10.25 2.98 -25.62
N ASP A 202 -10.43 3.99 -26.46
CA ASP A 202 -9.51 4.33 -27.55
C ASP A 202 -8.33 5.18 -27.07
N SER A 203 -8.39 5.77 -25.88
CA SER A 203 -7.29 6.56 -25.33
C SER A 203 -6.05 5.70 -25.11
N TYR A 204 -4.87 6.30 -25.26
CA TYR A 204 -3.58 5.61 -25.15
C TYR A 204 -3.43 4.85 -23.82
N ILE A 205 -3.76 5.51 -22.69
CA ILE A 205 -3.70 4.90 -21.37
C ILE A 205 -4.66 3.71 -21.21
N SER A 206 -5.85 3.79 -21.81
CA SER A 206 -6.83 2.71 -21.77
C SER A 206 -6.36 1.50 -22.57
N ARG A 207 -5.79 1.70 -23.73
CA ARG A 207 -5.18 0.64 -24.54
C ARG A 207 -4.04 -0.05 -23.81
N LEU A 208 -3.14 0.75 -23.21
CA LEU A 208 -2.03 0.21 -22.39
C LEU A 208 -2.54 -0.59 -21.21
N THR A 209 -3.62 -0.13 -20.56
CA THR A 209 -4.26 -0.83 -19.43
C THR A 209 -4.89 -2.15 -19.87
N LEU A 210 -5.53 -2.20 -21.05
CA LEU A 210 -6.08 -3.43 -21.62
C LEU A 210 -4.99 -4.44 -21.98
N GLU A 211 -3.87 -3.98 -22.55
CA GLU A 211 -2.71 -4.84 -22.83
C GLU A 211 -2.07 -5.36 -21.54
N ALA A 212 -1.94 -4.52 -20.51
CA ALA A 212 -1.45 -4.94 -19.19
C ALA A 212 -2.39 -5.95 -18.50
N LYS A 213 -3.70 -5.85 -18.70
CA LYS A 213 -4.68 -6.86 -18.25
C LYS A 213 -4.49 -8.22 -18.94
N ALA A 214 -4.06 -8.24 -20.18
CA ALA A 214 -3.77 -9.48 -20.92
C ALA A 214 -2.44 -10.12 -20.47
N MET A 215 -1.52 -9.34 -19.93
CA MET A 215 -0.27 -9.80 -19.31
C MET A 215 -0.53 -10.12 -17.83
N LYS A 216 -0.01 -11.25 -17.37
CA LYS A 216 -0.21 -11.90 -16.07
C LYS A 216 -0.40 -10.98 -14.86
N GLU A 217 -1.21 -11.49 -13.91
CA GLU A 217 -1.40 -10.97 -12.53
C GLU A 217 -0.13 -10.35 -11.95
N GLY A 218 -0.24 -9.12 -11.46
CA GLY A 218 0.84 -8.40 -10.79
C GLY A 218 1.44 -9.19 -9.62
N GLU A 219 2.65 -8.84 -9.18
CA GLU A 219 3.34 -9.54 -8.08
C GLU A 219 2.46 -9.61 -6.82
N GLN A 220 2.18 -10.82 -6.35
CA GLN A 220 1.42 -11.05 -5.13
C GLN A 220 2.27 -10.70 -3.89
N SER A 221 1.62 -10.28 -2.79
CA SER A 221 2.30 -10.02 -1.52
C SER A 221 3.04 -11.27 -1.00
N GLU A 222 4.10 -11.09 -0.18
CA GLU A 222 4.88 -12.21 0.39
C GLU A 222 3.97 -13.17 1.15
N MET A 223 3.03 -12.64 1.91
CA MET A 223 2.06 -13.40 2.69
C MET A 223 1.16 -14.25 1.79
N ILE A 224 0.52 -13.65 0.78
CA ILE A 224 -0.37 -14.34 -0.16
C ILE A 224 0.40 -15.38 -0.97
N ARG A 225 1.59 -15.04 -1.47
CA ARG A 225 2.48 -15.99 -2.18
C ARG A 225 2.85 -17.19 -1.31
N SER A 226 3.17 -16.93 -0.04
CA SER A 226 3.50 -17.98 0.94
C SER A 226 2.32 -18.88 1.23
N LEU A 227 1.11 -18.32 1.38
CA LEU A 227 -0.12 -19.07 1.56
C LEU A 227 -0.45 -19.92 0.33
N ASN A 228 -0.36 -19.37 -0.87
CA ASN A 228 -0.60 -20.08 -2.12
C ASN A 228 0.38 -21.26 -2.29
N LYS A 229 1.66 -21.06 -1.93
CA LYS A 229 2.65 -22.14 -1.95
C LYS A 229 2.31 -23.26 -0.96
N LEU A 230 1.90 -22.90 0.26
CA LEU A 230 1.46 -23.87 1.28
C LEU A 230 0.27 -24.68 0.77
N VAL A 231 -0.77 -23.99 0.28
CA VAL A 231 -1.99 -24.57 -0.27
C VAL A 231 -1.68 -25.53 -1.41
N LYS A 232 -0.77 -25.14 -2.31
CA LYS A 232 -0.35 -25.99 -3.43
C LYS A 232 0.38 -27.25 -2.98
N VAL A 233 1.31 -27.14 -2.03
CA VAL A 233 2.06 -28.29 -1.49
C VAL A 233 1.10 -29.26 -0.80
N VAL A 234 0.26 -28.77 0.10
CA VAL A 234 -0.74 -29.57 0.81
C VAL A 234 -1.72 -30.22 -0.17
N GLY A 235 -2.21 -29.46 -1.15
CA GLY A 235 -3.14 -29.97 -2.16
C GLY A 235 -2.57 -31.12 -3.00
N ILE A 236 -1.27 -31.08 -3.31
CA ILE A 236 -0.59 -32.17 -4.02
C ILE A 236 -0.44 -33.42 -3.12
N LEU A 237 -0.13 -33.25 -1.83
CA LEU A 237 0.13 -34.35 -0.91
C LEU A 237 -1.14 -35.08 -0.46
N ILE A 238 -2.28 -34.39 -0.38
CA ILE A 238 -3.55 -34.96 0.09
C ILE A 238 -4.03 -36.12 -0.79
N ILE A 239 -3.91 -36.00 -2.12
CA ILE A 239 -4.44 -37.00 -3.06
C ILE A 239 -3.75 -38.35 -2.90
N PRO A 240 -2.41 -38.48 -2.99
CA PRO A 240 -1.76 -39.78 -2.85
C PRO A 240 -1.93 -40.38 -1.45
N ILE A 241 -1.91 -39.55 -0.39
CA ILE A 241 -2.09 -40.05 0.97
C ILE A 241 -3.52 -40.59 1.17
N GLY A 242 -4.53 -39.85 0.69
CA GLY A 242 -5.92 -40.32 0.75
C GLY A 242 -6.14 -41.65 0.02
N LEU A 243 -5.59 -41.77 -1.20
CA LEU A 243 -5.66 -42.99 -1.98
C LEU A 243 -4.94 -44.19 -1.29
N LEU A 244 -3.77 -43.95 -0.71
CA LEU A 244 -3.03 -44.96 0.03
C LEU A 244 -3.77 -45.43 1.29
N LEU A 245 -4.33 -44.49 2.06
CA LEU A 245 -5.13 -44.83 3.25
C LEU A 245 -6.37 -45.64 2.90
N PHE A 246 -7.11 -45.22 1.87
CA PHE A 246 -8.25 -45.97 1.38
C PHE A 246 -7.84 -47.37 0.91
N GLY A 247 -6.80 -47.46 0.06
CA GLY A 247 -6.31 -48.74 -0.47
C GLY A 247 -5.83 -49.68 0.64
N GLN A 248 -5.11 -49.18 1.62
CA GLN A 248 -4.67 -49.98 2.77
C GLN A 248 -5.88 -50.56 3.55
N GLN A 249 -6.86 -49.70 3.89
CA GLN A 249 -7.98 -50.14 4.72
C GLN A 249 -8.91 -51.08 3.98
N PHE A 250 -9.23 -50.76 2.73
CA PHE A 250 -10.18 -51.56 1.95
C PHE A 250 -9.55 -52.89 1.45
N PHE A 251 -8.32 -52.86 0.92
CA PHE A 251 -7.71 -54.05 0.29
C PHE A 251 -6.83 -54.86 1.23
N VAL A 252 -6.21 -54.24 2.25
CA VAL A 252 -5.25 -54.93 3.13
C VAL A 252 -5.90 -55.23 4.49
N SER A 253 -6.57 -54.28 5.13
CA SER A 253 -7.23 -54.48 6.42
C SER A 253 -8.63 -55.12 6.28
N HIS A 254 -9.16 -55.23 5.05
CA HIS A 254 -10.50 -55.81 4.75
C HIS A 254 -11.62 -55.10 5.50
N GLU A 255 -11.49 -53.80 5.79
CA GLU A 255 -12.55 -52.99 6.40
C GLU A 255 -13.69 -52.77 5.40
N THR A 256 -14.88 -52.41 5.93
CA THR A 256 -16.01 -52.11 5.06
C THR A 256 -15.75 -50.85 4.20
N PHE A 257 -16.42 -50.75 3.06
CA PHE A 257 -16.32 -49.59 2.20
C PHE A 257 -16.60 -48.29 2.95
N ARG A 258 -17.60 -48.32 3.85
CA ARG A 258 -17.99 -47.19 4.69
C ARG A 258 -16.86 -46.75 5.63
N GLU A 259 -16.27 -47.70 6.39
CA GLU A 259 -15.17 -47.41 7.33
C GLU A 259 -13.91 -46.90 6.60
N SER A 260 -13.58 -47.50 5.47
CA SER A 260 -12.45 -47.09 4.64
C SER A 260 -12.61 -45.66 4.11
N ILE A 261 -13.80 -45.28 3.62
CA ILE A 261 -14.11 -43.90 3.16
C ILE A 261 -14.09 -42.92 4.33
N THR A 262 -14.77 -43.25 5.45
CA THR A 262 -14.86 -42.36 6.60
C THR A 262 -13.46 -42.05 7.17
N SER A 263 -12.61 -43.03 7.32
CA SER A 263 -11.25 -42.91 7.83
C SER A 263 -10.34 -42.12 6.88
N MET A 264 -10.40 -42.41 5.58
CA MET A 264 -9.70 -41.59 4.56
C MET A 264 -10.14 -40.14 4.59
N VAL A 265 -11.47 -39.90 4.65
CA VAL A 265 -12.05 -38.54 4.69
C VAL A 265 -11.62 -37.79 5.93
N ALA A 266 -11.60 -38.44 7.10
CA ALA A 266 -11.12 -37.83 8.34
C ALA A 266 -9.67 -37.34 8.20
N ALA A 267 -8.80 -38.22 7.70
CA ALA A 267 -7.39 -37.84 7.47
C ALA A 267 -7.25 -36.65 6.50
N VAL A 268 -7.98 -36.69 5.38
CA VAL A 268 -7.95 -35.62 4.36
C VAL A 268 -8.48 -34.31 4.91
N LEU A 269 -9.62 -34.30 5.61
CA LEU A 269 -10.19 -33.12 6.25
C LEU A 269 -9.23 -32.49 7.29
N GLY A 270 -8.53 -33.35 8.03
CA GLY A 270 -7.50 -32.89 8.96
C GLY A 270 -6.35 -32.17 8.28
N MET A 271 -5.94 -32.61 7.10
CA MET A 271 -4.81 -32.04 6.35
C MET A 271 -5.15 -30.74 5.59
N ILE A 272 -6.42 -30.48 5.26
CA ILE A 272 -6.81 -29.26 4.52
C ILE A 272 -6.74 -28.04 5.43
N PRO A 273 -6.02 -26.95 5.05
CA PRO A 273 -5.98 -25.69 5.79
C PRO A 273 -7.24 -24.87 5.52
N GLU A 274 -8.40 -25.36 5.97
CA GLU A 274 -9.69 -24.69 5.82
C GLU A 274 -9.65 -23.28 6.39
N GLY A 275 -10.22 -22.33 5.69
CA GLY A 275 -10.40 -20.98 6.20
C GLY A 275 -9.12 -20.12 6.33
N LEU A 276 -7.91 -20.64 6.16
CA LEU A 276 -6.70 -19.83 6.25
C LEU A 276 -6.65 -18.75 5.17
N TYR A 277 -7.01 -19.11 3.94
CA TYR A 277 -7.10 -18.18 2.81
C TYR A 277 -8.26 -17.19 3.00
N LEU A 278 -9.43 -17.70 3.42
CA LEU A 278 -10.58 -16.85 3.78
C LEU A 278 -10.21 -15.83 4.86
N LEU A 279 -9.52 -16.28 5.91
CA LEU A 279 -9.11 -15.40 7.00
C LEU A 279 -8.17 -14.29 6.54
N ALA A 280 -7.26 -14.60 5.61
CA ALA A 280 -6.38 -13.61 5.00
C ALA A 280 -7.17 -12.58 4.19
N SER A 281 -8.09 -13.04 3.35
CA SER A 281 -8.95 -12.18 2.53
C SER A 281 -9.85 -11.29 3.40
N VAL A 282 -10.51 -11.87 4.39
CA VAL A 282 -11.36 -11.12 5.34
C VAL A 282 -10.55 -10.10 6.16
N ALA A 283 -9.37 -10.47 6.65
CA ALA A 283 -8.52 -9.56 7.42
C ALA A 283 -8.08 -8.36 6.58
N LEU A 284 -7.69 -8.57 5.32
CA LEU A 284 -7.34 -7.50 4.38
C LEU A 284 -8.57 -6.64 4.05
N ALA A 285 -9.73 -7.25 3.76
CA ALA A 285 -10.96 -6.52 3.45
C ALA A 285 -11.41 -5.62 4.62
N VAL A 286 -11.39 -6.14 5.86
CA VAL A 286 -11.70 -5.36 7.06
C VAL A 286 -10.68 -4.24 7.28
N SER A 287 -9.40 -4.48 6.96
CA SER A 287 -8.35 -3.47 7.03
C SER A 287 -8.62 -2.31 6.08
N VAL A 288 -8.93 -2.62 4.82
CA VAL A 288 -9.31 -1.63 3.81
C VAL A 288 -10.51 -0.80 4.29
N MET A 289 -11.57 -1.43 4.80
CA MET A 289 -12.73 -0.71 5.32
C MET A 289 -12.39 0.22 6.49
N ARG A 290 -11.47 -0.20 7.39
CA ARG A 290 -11.02 0.65 8.51
C ARG A 290 -10.13 1.81 8.05
N LEU A 291 -9.26 1.59 7.08
CA LEU A 291 -8.46 2.66 6.48
C LEU A 291 -9.36 3.64 5.73
N ALA A 292 -10.34 3.14 5.00
CA ALA A 292 -11.35 3.91 4.32
C ALA A 292 -12.16 4.83 5.27
N SER A 293 -12.57 4.31 6.43
CA SER A 293 -13.27 5.12 7.46
C SER A 293 -12.38 6.22 8.05
N ARG A 294 -11.06 6.12 7.90
CA ARG A 294 -10.08 7.15 8.27
C ARG A 294 -9.67 8.02 7.10
N LYS A 295 -10.40 7.97 5.98
CA LYS A 295 -10.11 8.72 4.76
C LYS A 295 -8.73 8.39 4.16
N VAL A 296 -8.32 7.13 4.23
CA VAL A 296 -7.15 6.59 3.53
C VAL A 296 -7.66 5.69 2.42
N LEU A 297 -7.44 6.11 1.17
CA LEU A 297 -7.76 5.33 -0.01
C LEU A 297 -6.63 4.32 -0.27
N VAL A 298 -6.99 3.08 -0.54
CA VAL A 298 -6.05 1.98 -0.80
C VAL A 298 -6.25 1.53 -2.25
N HIS A 299 -5.28 1.76 -3.11
CA HIS A 299 -5.29 1.28 -4.49
C HIS A 299 -4.77 -0.16 -4.60
N ASP A 300 -3.77 -0.52 -3.79
CA ASP A 300 -3.21 -1.87 -3.74
C ASP A 300 -3.15 -2.40 -2.30
N MET A 301 -3.84 -3.52 -2.05
CA MET A 301 -3.86 -4.16 -0.73
C MET A 301 -2.50 -4.71 -0.27
N LYS A 302 -1.56 -4.93 -1.19
CA LYS A 302 -0.18 -5.34 -0.87
C LYS A 302 0.52 -4.33 0.03
N CYS A 303 0.27 -3.04 -0.19
CA CYS A 303 0.93 -1.99 0.57
C CYS A 303 0.65 -2.07 2.07
N ILE A 304 -0.52 -2.59 2.47
CA ILE A 304 -0.88 -2.77 3.88
C ILE A 304 0.08 -3.75 4.57
N GLU A 305 0.41 -4.87 3.89
CA GLU A 305 1.40 -5.82 4.40
C GLU A 305 2.80 -5.23 4.38
N THR A 306 3.18 -4.61 3.26
CA THR A 306 4.51 -4.09 3.03
C THR A 306 4.83 -2.96 4.02
N LEU A 307 3.89 -2.03 4.23
CA LEU A 307 4.06 -0.92 5.16
C LEU A 307 4.28 -1.39 6.60
N ALA A 308 3.69 -2.51 6.98
CA ALA A 308 3.92 -3.11 8.30
C ALA A 308 5.37 -3.58 8.52
N ARG A 309 6.12 -3.82 7.44
CA ARG A 309 7.50 -4.31 7.41
C ARG A 309 8.53 -3.24 7.04
N VAL A 310 8.08 -2.03 6.70
CA VAL A 310 8.94 -0.92 6.29
C VAL A 310 10.00 -0.65 7.36
N ASN A 311 11.23 -0.51 6.90
CA ASN A 311 12.37 -0.15 7.72
C ASN A 311 13.06 1.15 7.27
N VAL A 312 12.75 1.65 6.07
CA VAL A 312 13.16 2.96 5.57
C VAL A 312 11.95 3.69 5.00
N LEU A 313 11.74 4.92 5.47
CA LEU A 313 10.71 5.84 4.96
C LEU A 313 11.40 7.00 4.26
N CYS A 314 11.30 7.06 2.94
CA CYS A 314 11.73 8.17 2.13
C CYS A 314 10.59 9.20 2.06
N VAL A 315 10.86 10.44 2.43
CA VAL A 315 9.86 11.52 2.43
C VAL A 315 10.34 12.67 1.56
N ASP A 316 9.44 13.20 0.73
CA ASP A 316 9.69 14.51 0.14
C ASP A 316 9.42 15.60 1.19
N LYS A 317 10.09 16.74 1.06
CA LYS A 317 9.93 17.87 1.98
C LYS A 317 8.54 18.50 1.81
N THR A 318 8.25 18.93 0.58
CA THR A 318 7.07 19.73 0.23
C THR A 318 5.81 18.85 0.26
N GLY A 319 4.70 19.35 0.77
CA GLY A 319 3.45 18.61 0.85
C GLY A 319 3.41 17.45 1.84
N THR A 320 4.57 16.91 2.25
CA THR A 320 4.68 15.82 3.24
C THR A 320 5.10 16.32 4.62
N ILE A 321 6.32 16.85 4.75
CA ILE A 321 6.82 17.44 6.03
C ILE A 321 6.17 18.80 6.24
N THR A 322 6.04 19.59 5.16
CA THR A 322 5.42 20.90 5.16
C THR A 322 4.03 20.84 4.55
N GLU A 323 3.25 21.88 4.78
CA GLU A 323 2.01 22.13 4.02
C GLU A 323 2.34 22.39 2.56
N THR A 324 1.37 22.16 1.66
CA THR A 324 1.50 22.51 0.24
C THR A 324 1.44 24.02 0.01
N ASN A 325 0.79 24.73 0.91
CA ASN A 325 0.64 26.17 0.81
C ASN A 325 1.96 26.86 1.16
N MET A 326 2.42 27.73 0.26
CA MET A 326 3.53 28.62 0.50
C MET A 326 3.02 29.93 1.11
N LYS A 327 3.80 30.52 2.03
CA LYS A 327 3.48 31.82 2.62
C LYS A 327 4.69 32.74 2.50
N VAL A 328 4.41 34.01 2.19
CA VAL A 328 5.41 35.07 2.32
C VAL A 328 5.66 35.30 3.80
N HIS A 329 6.89 35.18 4.23
CA HIS A 329 7.30 35.42 5.61
C HIS A 329 7.62 36.90 5.83
N ASP A 330 8.46 37.49 4.96
CA ASP A 330 8.82 38.92 5.02
C ASP A 330 9.34 39.38 3.67
N LEU A 331 9.40 40.71 3.52
CA LEU A 331 10.06 41.43 2.43
C LEU A 331 11.22 42.23 3.03
N ILE A 332 12.43 42.01 2.55
CA ILE A 332 13.65 42.58 3.09
C ILE A 332 14.34 43.43 2.03
N LEU A 333 14.76 44.63 2.38
CA LEU A 333 15.55 45.51 1.50
C LEU A 333 16.99 45.01 1.37
N VAL A 334 17.55 45.05 0.18
CA VAL A 334 18.96 44.73 -0.05
C VAL A 334 19.87 45.73 0.67
N GLY A 335 20.87 45.22 1.39
CA GLY A 335 21.82 46.05 2.16
C GLY A 335 21.37 46.46 3.55
N SER A 336 20.18 46.05 3.99
CA SER A 336 19.77 46.20 5.40
C SER A 336 20.39 45.09 6.24
N SER A 337 21.67 45.21 6.58
CA SER A 337 22.36 44.25 7.45
C SER A 337 21.88 44.40 8.89
N SER A 338 20.83 43.72 9.26
CA SER A 338 20.55 43.26 10.59
C SER A 338 19.73 41.98 10.54
N VAL A 339 20.38 40.86 10.86
CA VAL A 339 19.71 39.64 11.29
C VAL A 339 18.81 40.09 12.46
N PRO A 340 17.52 39.88 12.42
CA PRO A 340 16.69 40.18 13.58
C PRO A 340 17.03 39.18 14.67
N ASP A 341 17.82 39.54 15.65
CA ASP A 341 17.75 38.99 16.98
C ASP A 341 16.37 39.37 17.55
N THR A 342 15.71 38.44 18.12
CA THR A 342 14.29 38.36 18.46
C THR A 342 13.83 39.36 19.51
N GLU A 343 14.50 40.51 19.76
CA GLU A 343 14.07 41.50 20.80
C GLU A 343 14.41 42.97 20.56
N SER A 344 14.93 43.39 19.43
CA SER A 344 15.14 44.87 19.23
C SER A 344 14.75 45.28 17.83
N GLY A 345 13.52 45.75 17.71
CA GLY A 345 12.99 46.33 16.48
C GLY A 345 13.61 47.68 16.16
N GLU A 346 14.69 47.69 15.38
CA GLU A 346 15.07 48.89 14.62
C GLU A 346 14.83 48.59 13.13
N ASN A 347 13.70 49.10 12.64
CA ASN A 347 13.25 49.05 11.28
C ASN A 347 14.13 49.92 10.36
N ALA A 348 14.49 49.37 9.16
CA ALA A 348 14.87 50.19 8.01
C ALA A 348 13.84 51.35 7.80
N PRO A 349 14.18 52.47 7.19
CA PRO A 349 13.28 53.59 7.04
C PRO A 349 11.98 53.12 6.37
N ALA A 350 10.89 53.23 7.14
CA ALA A 350 9.55 52.73 6.79
C ALA A 350 9.08 53.08 5.35
N PRO A 351 9.37 54.27 4.81
CA PRO A 351 8.93 54.66 3.46
C PRO A 351 9.52 53.79 2.34
N GLN A 352 10.76 53.31 2.46
CA GLN A 352 11.38 52.50 1.39
C GLN A 352 10.84 51.07 1.35
N LYS A 353 10.49 50.50 2.49
CA LYS A 353 9.86 49.16 2.54
C LYS A 353 8.42 49.18 2.02
N GLU A 354 7.66 50.26 2.30
CA GLU A 354 6.31 50.46 1.77
C GLU A 354 6.32 50.60 0.25
N GLU A 355 7.25 51.40 -0.30
CA GLU A 355 7.38 51.59 -1.73
C GLU A 355 7.75 50.29 -2.47
N LEU A 356 8.66 49.50 -1.90
CA LEU A 356 9.00 48.19 -2.41
C LEU A 356 7.82 47.23 -2.32
N SER A 357 7.05 47.26 -1.25
CA SER A 357 5.85 46.42 -1.08
C SER A 357 4.80 46.72 -2.14
N LEU A 358 4.56 48.00 -2.46
CA LEU A 358 3.65 48.42 -3.53
C LEU A 358 4.17 47.97 -4.92
N ALA A 359 5.48 48.06 -5.17
CA ALA A 359 6.08 47.54 -6.43
C ALA A 359 5.93 46.05 -6.61
N VAL A 360 6.09 45.23 -5.54
CA VAL A 360 5.82 43.80 -5.55
C VAL A 360 4.33 43.55 -5.73
N GLY A 361 3.45 44.35 -5.16
CA GLY A 361 2.01 44.36 -5.35
C GLY A 361 1.59 44.60 -6.80
N ASP A 362 2.16 45.61 -7.47
CA ASP A 362 1.95 45.87 -8.90
C ASP A 362 2.39 44.68 -9.74
N PHE A 363 3.57 44.12 -9.44
CA PHE A 363 4.08 42.93 -10.10
C PHE A 363 3.14 41.71 -9.94
N ALA A 364 2.75 41.42 -8.69
CA ALA A 364 1.87 40.28 -8.40
C ALA A 364 0.47 40.43 -9.02
N SER A 365 -0.10 41.63 -9.01
CA SER A 365 -1.43 41.91 -9.59
C SER A 365 -1.44 41.71 -11.12
N ALA A 366 -0.34 42.05 -11.79
CA ALA A 366 -0.21 41.94 -13.25
C ALA A 366 -0.05 40.48 -13.72
N MET A 367 0.57 39.61 -12.92
CA MET A 367 0.81 38.23 -13.26
C MET A 367 -0.44 37.34 -13.17
N SER A 368 -0.53 36.28 -13.96
CA SER A 368 -1.54 35.24 -13.80
C SER A 368 -1.29 34.38 -12.54
N ASN A 369 -2.26 33.57 -12.14
CA ASN A 369 -2.16 32.72 -10.93
C ASN A 369 -1.59 31.34 -11.27
N ASP A 370 -0.42 31.29 -11.91
CA ASP A 370 0.14 30.12 -12.58
C ASP A 370 0.84 29.14 -11.60
N ASN A 371 1.19 29.61 -10.40
CA ASN A 371 1.89 28.79 -9.41
C ASN A 371 1.65 29.23 -7.96
N ILE A 372 1.98 28.31 -7.03
CA ILE A 372 1.79 28.52 -5.57
C ILE A 372 2.57 29.73 -5.03
N THR A 373 3.70 30.06 -5.62
CA THR A 373 4.50 31.23 -5.22
C THR A 373 3.77 32.50 -5.56
N MET A 374 3.20 32.62 -6.76
CA MET A 374 2.43 33.78 -7.19
C MET A 374 1.14 33.94 -6.37
N ALA A 375 0.48 32.81 -6.03
CA ALA A 375 -0.68 32.84 -5.15
C ALA A 375 -0.32 33.40 -3.76
N ALA A 376 0.81 32.99 -3.17
CA ALA A 376 1.29 33.50 -1.90
C ALA A 376 1.64 34.98 -1.96
N LEU A 377 2.25 35.45 -3.07
CA LEU A 377 2.56 36.86 -3.28
C LEU A 377 1.27 37.71 -3.34
N LYS A 378 0.29 37.28 -4.13
CA LYS A 378 -1.01 37.97 -4.24
C LYS A 378 -1.79 38.02 -2.90
N GLU A 379 -1.67 36.99 -2.09
CA GLU A 379 -2.30 36.93 -0.78
C GLU A 379 -1.67 37.93 0.20
N TYR A 380 -0.34 38.07 0.14
CA TYR A 380 0.40 38.94 1.04
C TYR A 380 0.41 40.41 0.59
N PHE A 381 0.73 40.67 -0.71
CA PHE A 381 0.83 42.01 -1.30
C PHE A 381 -0.49 42.41 -1.97
N LYS A 382 -1.47 42.80 -1.20
CA LYS A 382 -2.80 43.21 -1.71
C LYS A 382 -2.83 44.64 -2.24
N ASP A 383 -1.98 45.51 -1.68
CA ASP A 383 -1.92 46.91 -2.06
C ASP A 383 -0.95 47.09 -3.23
N ASN A 384 -1.38 47.90 -4.22
CA ASN A 384 -0.58 48.17 -5.43
C ASN A 384 -0.88 49.59 -5.94
N ASN A 385 -0.07 50.14 -6.85
CA ASN A 385 -0.24 51.45 -7.43
C ASN A 385 -1.16 51.46 -8.66
N GLY A 386 -1.69 50.30 -9.09
CA GLY A 386 -2.58 50.16 -10.25
C GLY A 386 -1.88 50.32 -11.60
N LYS A 387 -0.57 50.04 -11.70
CA LYS A 387 0.18 50.14 -12.95
C LYS A 387 -0.31 49.09 -13.95
N THR A 388 -0.43 49.49 -15.24
CA THR A 388 -0.81 48.56 -16.31
C THR A 388 0.45 47.94 -16.92
N ALA A 389 0.50 46.61 -16.99
CA ALA A 389 1.60 45.88 -17.60
C ALA A 389 1.60 46.03 -19.13
N VAL A 390 2.79 46.25 -19.69
CA VAL A 390 3.06 46.29 -21.13
C VAL A 390 3.42 44.89 -21.66
N SER A 391 4.23 44.14 -20.92
CA SER A 391 4.55 42.75 -21.23
C SER A 391 4.79 41.96 -19.95
N MET A 392 4.57 40.65 -19.99
CA MET A 392 4.74 39.72 -18.88
C MET A 392 5.41 38.44 -19.37
N THR A 393 6.24 37.88 -18.53
CA THR A 393 6.82 36.56 -18.73
C THR A 393 6.48 35.68 -17.52
N SER A 394 5.74 34.62 -17.77
CA SER A 394 5.43 33.60 -16.74
C SER A 394 6.68 32.88 -16.28
N PHE A 395 6.61 32.24 -15.13
CA PHE A 395 7.72 31.48 -14.56
C PHE A 395 8.16 30.34 -15.49
N SER A 396 9.47 30.30 -15.75
CA SER A 396 10.11 29.18 -16.45
C SER A 396 10.89 28.30 -15.49
N SER A 397 10.73 26.99 -15.59
CA SER A 397 11.52 26.01 -14.84
C SER A 397 12.98 26.00 -15.26
N GLU A 398 13.28 26.39 -16.50
CA GLU A 398 14.63 26.48 -17.05
C GLU A 398 15.37 27.73 -16.57
N PHE A 399 14.72 28.90 -16.67
CA PHE A 399 15.34 30.18 -16.35
C PHE A 399 15.06 30.69 -14.95
N LYS A 400 14.18 30.03 -14.18
CA LYS A 400 13.89 30.26 -12.75
C LYS A 400 13.52 31.70 -12.38
N TYR A 401 12.90 32.47 -13.29
CA TYR A 401 12.40 33.81 -13.04
C TYR A 401 11.03 34.06 -13.70
N SER A 402 10.36 35.11 -13.24
CA SER A 402 9.20 35.73 -13.87
C SER A 402 9.49 37.22 -14.03
N SER A 403 8.87 37.89 -14.99
CA SER A 403 9.04 39.34 -15.20
C SER A 403 7.75 40.05 -15.60
N VAL A 404 7.66 41.31 -15.22
CA VAL A 404 6.59 42.25 -15.65
C VAL A 404 7.23 43.55 -16.05
N THR A 405 6.94 44.01 -17.23
CA THR A 405 7.39 45.28 -17.76
C THR A 405 6.20 46.28 -17.75
N PHE A 406 6.40 47.37 -17.07
CA PHE A 406 5.53 48.55 -17.07
C PHE A 406 6.09 49.61 -18.03
N SER A 407 5.36 50.75 -18.22
CA SER A 407 5.82 51.83 -19.12
C SER A 407 7.16 52.46 -18.69
N ASP A 408 7.50 52.39 -17.42
CA ASP A 408 8.63 53.07 -16.78
C ASP A 408 9.72 52.10 -16.27
N VAL A 409 9.39 50.84 -16.05
CA VAL A 409 10.30 49.92 -15.40
C VAL A 409 9.99 48.44 -15.74
N SER A 410 11.03 47.62 -15.82
CA SER A 410 10.90 46.15 -15.93
C SER A 410 11.33 45.49 -14.61
N TYR A 411 10.40 44.82 -13.95
CA TYR A 411 10.66 44.03 -12.72
C TYR A 411 10.91 42.59 -13.04
N VAL A 412 11.83 41.98 -12.30
CA VAL A 412 12.15 40.55 -12.34
C VAL A 412 12.07 39.98 -10.92
N LEU A 413 11.44 38.83 -10.80
CA LEU A 413 11.38 38.06 -9.56
C LEU A 413 11.83 36.62 -9.85
N GLY A 414 12.84 36.12 -9.14
CA GLY A 414 13.33 34.76 -9.40
C GLY A 414 14.40 34.27 -8.42
N ALA A 415 14.94 33.09 -8.71
CA ALA A 415 15.98 32.49 -7.89
C ALA A 415 17.27 33.32 -7.95
N PRO A 416 17.94 33.54 -6.81
CA PRO A 416 19.12 34.42 -6.72
C PRO A 416 20.20 34.14 -7.77
N GLU A 417 20.54 32.89 -7.96
CA GLU A 417 21.62 32.44 -8.86
C GLU A 417 21.28 32.79 -10.33
N PHE A 418 20.01 32.76 -10.71
CA PHE A 418 19.56 33.03 -12.09
C PHE A 418 19.31 34.51 -12.35
N VAL A 419 18.87 35.24 -11.31
CA VAL A 419 18.59 36.67 -11.43
C VAL A 419 19.85 37.51 -11.29
N LEU A 420 20.73 37.21 -10.31
CA LEU A 420 21.94 37.96 -10.01
C LEU A 420 23.14 37.52 -10.87
N ARG A 421 23.19 36.27 -11.29
CA ARG A 421 24.25 35.72 -12.17
C ARG A 421 25.68 36.09 -11.69
N ASP A 422 26.44 36.88 -12.43
CA ASP A 422 27.83 37.28 -12.09
C ASP A 422 27.90 38.10 -10.80
N ASP A 423 26.84 38.85 -10.46
CA ASP A 423 26.77 39.60 -9.23
C ASP A 423 26.39 38.76 -7.99
N PHE A 424 26.05 37.48 -8.17
CA PHE A 424 25.59 36.59 -7.08
C PHE A 424 26.58 36.52 -5.90
N ALA A 425 27.87 36.40 -6.21
CA ALA A 425 28.93 36.33 -5.18
C ALA A 425 28.92 37.50 -4.21
N ARG A 426 28.47 38.67 -4.67
CA ARG A 426 28.40 39.91 -3.84
C ARG A 426 27.31 39.81 -2.76
N TYR A 427 26.24 39.12 -3.05
CA TYR A 427 25.06 39.00 -2.16
C TYR A 427 24.97 37.64 -1.46
N GLN A 428 25.90 36.74 -1.74
CA GLN A 428 25.86 35.37 -1.29
C GLN A 428 25.75 35.23 0.23
N SER A 429 26.55 35.97 0.98
CA SER A 429 26.55 35.89 2.46
C SER A 429 25.20 36.35 3.05
N GLU A 430 24.56 37.35 2.45
CA GLU A 430 23.24 37.85 2.87
C GLU A 430 22.15 36.84 2.53
N ILE A 431 22.21 36.25 1.37
CA ILE A 431 21.27 35.20 0.94
C ILE A 431 21.40 33.95 1.81
N GLU A 432 22.62 33.50 2.11
CA GLU A 432 22.90 32.35 2.96
C GLU A 432 22.42 32.53 4.41
N ALA A 433 22.45 33.78 4.93
CA ALA A 433 21.94 34.09 6.28
C ALA A 433 20.44 33.80 6.43
N TYR A 434 19.66 33.91 5.36
CA TYR A 434 18.22 33.60 5.37
C TYR A 434 17.93 32.14 4.95
N THR A 435 18.63 31.65 3.94
CA THR A 435 18.41 30.27 3.47
C THR A 435 18.87 29.24 4.49
N SER A 436 19.90 29.54 5.30
CA SER A 436 20.33 28.71 6.45
C SER A 436 19.26 28.59 7.56
N LYS A 437 18.32 29.55 7.65
CA LYS A 437 17.17 29.49 8.55
C LYS A 437 15.96 28.71 7.99
N GLY A 438 16.10 28.12 6.80
CA GLY A 438 15.06 27.33 6.15
C GLY A 438 14.11 28.12 5.25
N PHE A 439 14.36 29.42 5.00
CA PHE A 439 13.54 30.22 4.09
C PHE A 439 13.95 29.99 2.63
N ARG A 440 12.96 29.93 1.75
CA ARG A 440 13.18 30.09 0.33
C ARG A 440 13.23 31.58 0.01
N LEU A 441 14.31 32.02 -0.61
CA LEU A 441 14.54 33.40 -0.93
C LEU A 441 14.39 33.62 -2.44
N LEU A 442 13.59 34.63 -2.82
CA LEU A 442 13.53 35.14 -4.18
C LEU A 442 14.07 36.57 -4.20
N VAL A 443 14.80 36.90 -5.25
CA VAL A 443 15.28 38.25 -5.50
C VAL A 443 14.23 38.97 -6.33
N PHE A 444 13.80 40.15 -5.87
CA PHE A 444 13.03 41.09 -6.62
C PHE A 444 13.91 42.29 -7.01
N GLY A 445 13.92 42.64 -8.28
CA GLY A 445 14.79 43.68 -8.80
C GLY A 445 14.32 44.28 -10.11
N THR A 446 15.03 45.32 -10.57
CA THR A 446 14.80 45.99 -11.86
C THR A 446 15.79 45.50 -12.90
N SER A 447 15.35 45.21 -14.10
CA SER A 447 16.16 44.83 -15.25
C SER A 447 16.41 46.00 -16.15
N GLU A 448 17.66 46.13 -16.65
CA GLU A 448 18.05 47.17 -17.63
C GLU A 448 17.45 46.88 -19.02
N THR A 449 17.08 45.66 -19.31
CA THR A 449 16.48 45.25 -20.58
C THR A 449 15.10 44.62 -20.32
N VAL A 450 14.21 44.67 -21.31
CA VAL A 450 12.93 43.98 -21.27
C VAL A 450 13.19 42.47 -21.40
N PRO A 451 12.83 41.70 -20.39
CA PRO A 451 13.00 40.22 -20.44
C PRO A 451 12.09 39.59 -21.50
N ASP A 452 12.63 38.61 -22.24
CA ASP A 452 11.95 37.93 -23.36
C ASP A 452 11.57 36.46 -23.04
N GLY A 453 11.70 36.07 -21.77
CA GLY A 453 11.41 34.70 -21.34
C GLY A 453 12.57 33.71 -21.50
N LYS A 454 13.70 34.17 -21.98
CA LYS A 454 14.97 33.43 -22.09
C LYS A 454 15.95 33.83 -20.99
N ALA A 455 17.20 33.37 -21.12
CA ALA A 455 18.24 33.81 -20.18
C ALA A 455 18.34 35.34 -20.18
N LEU A 456 18.31 35.95 -18.97
CA LEU A 456 18.38 37.42 -18.82
C LEU A 456 19.63 37.98 -19.52
N SER A 457 19.46 38.94 -20.40
CA SER A 457 20.57 39.57 -21.13
C SER A 457 21.13 40.84 -20.45
N GLY A 458 20.25 41.58 -19.75
CA GLY A 458 20.60 42.78 -19.01
C GLY A 458 21.06 42.55 -17.57
N ARG A 459 21.67 43.55 -16.96
CA ARG A 459 21.97 43.52 -15.54
C ARG A 459 20.68 43.70 -14.73
N VAL A 460 20.54 43.00 -13.63
CA VAL A 460 19.43 43.17 -12.68
C VAL A 460 19.95 43.81 -11.41
N THR A 461 19.35 44.98 -11.07
CA THR A 461 19.64 45.64 -9.81
C THR A 461 18.67 45.12 -8.75
N PRO A 462 19.10 44.37 -7.72
CA PRO A 462 18.23 43.86 -6.70
C PRO A 462 17.72 44.97 -5.79
N LEU A 463 16.41 44.99 -5.57
CA LEU A 463 15.73 45.93 -4.68
C LEU A 463 15.43 45.32 -3.32
N GLY A 464 15.08 44.05 -3.31
CA GLY A 464 14.73 43.35 -2.10
C GLY A 464 14.67 41.81 -2.26
N TYR A 465 14.54 41.17 -1.11
CA TYR A 465 14.37 39.73 -0.99
C TYR A 465 12.99 39.40 -0.48
N VAL A 466 12.26 38.58 -1.20
CA VAL A 466 11.02 37.97 -0.73
C VAL A 466 11.35 36.66 -0.06
N LEU A 467 11.10 36.58 1.24
CA LEU A 467 11.29 35.35 2.01
C LEU A 467 9.99 34.56 2.01
N LEU A 468 10.10 33.34 1.58
CA LEU A 468 8.99 32.40 1.50
C LEU A 468 9.26 31.19 2.42
N SER A 469 8.21 30.68 3.03
CA SER A 469 8.29 29.45 3.81
C SER A 469 7.06 28.58 3.58
N ASN A 470 7.25 27.28 3.61
CA ASN A 470 6.16 26.33 3.73
C ASN A 470 6.05 25.96 5.22
N PRO A 471 4.93 26.24 5.88
CA PRO A 471 4.74 25.85 7.27
C PRO A 471 4.95 24.35 7.48
N ILE A 472 5.70 23.99 8.51
CA ILE A 472 5.84 22.59 8.91
C ILE A 472 4.50 22.13 9.47
N ARG A 473 4.03 20.95 9.08
CA ARG A 473 2.81 20.35 9.61
C ARG A 473 2.93 20.17 11.12
N LYS A 474 1.90 20.58 11.86
CA LYS A 474 1.92 20.50 13.34
C LYS A 474 2.12 19.09 13.86
N GLU A 475 1.65 18.10 13.11
CA GLU A 475 1.67 16.68 13.46
C GLU A 475 2.98 16.00 13.04
N ALA A 476 3.82 16.63 12.23
CA ALA A 476 5.04 16.03 11.69
C ALA A 476 6.01 15.57 12.80
N PRO A 477 6.30 16.34 13.86
CA PRO A 477 7.26 15.92 14.88
C PRO A 477 6.82 14.66 15.65
N GLU A 478 5.52 14.52 15.94
CA GLU A 478 4.98 13.34 16.61
C GLU A 478 5.02 12.11 15.69
N THR A 479 4.69 12.30 14.42
CA THR A 479 4.72 11.24 13.40
C THR A 479 6.13 10.71 13.18
N PHE A 480 7.13 11.58 13.05
CA PHE A 480 8.53 11.14 12.87
C PHE A 480 9.12 10.52 14.15
N ARG A 481 8.74 11.00 15.32
CA ARG A 481 9.09 10.35 16.60
C ARG A 481 8.55 8.92 16.64
N TYR A 482 7.28 8.72 16.26
CA TYR A 482 6.71 7.37 16.17
C TYR A 482 7.53 6.45 15.25
N PHE A 483 7.90 6.90 14.04
CA PHE A 483 8.72 6.09 13.13
C PHE A 483 10.10 5.75 13.74
N LYS A 484 10.75 6.73 14.38
CA LYS A 484 12.02 6.51 15.09
C LYS A 484 11.89 5.43 16.17
N ASP A 485 10.85 5.52 17.02
CA ASP A 485 10.58 4.55 18.09
C ASP A 485 10.28 3.15 17.54
N GLN A 486 9.75 3.09 16.33
CA GLN A 486 9.51 1.84 15.60
C GLN A 486 10.75 1.33 14.85
N GLY A 487 11.88 2.00 14.93
CA GLY A 487 13.13 1.63 14.28
C GLY A 487 13.05 1.75 12.74
N VAL A 488 12.23 2.67 12.23
CA VAL A 488 12.18 3.05 10.84
C VAL A 488 13.12 4.23 10.63
N HIS A 489 14.04 4.09 9.68
CA HIS A 489 14.96 5.17 9.30
C HIS A 489 14.24 6.10 8.32
N VAL A 490 14.20 7.38 8.65
CA VAL A 490 13.64 8.39 7.74
C VAL A 490 14.76 8.95 6.87
N LYS A 491 14.52 9.08 5.57
CA LYS A 491 15.37 9.74 4.59
C LYS A 491 14.59 10.87 3.95
N VAL A 492 15.11 12.08 3.97
CA VAL A 492 14.47 13.25 3.34
C VAL A 492 15.12 13.50 2.00
N ILE A 493 14.31 13.53 0.93
CA ILE A 493 14.79 13.60 -0.46
C ILE A 493 14.04 14.75 -1.14
N SER A 494 14.71 15.86 -1.41
CA SER A 494 14.07 17.07 -1.95
C SER A 494 14.91 17.72 -3.07
N GLY A 495 14.23 18.43 -3.97
CA GLY A 495 14.87 19.27 -4.99
C GLY A 495 15.44 20.59 -4.45
N ASP A 496 15.10 20.97 -3.20
CA ASP A 496 15.59 22.19 -2.59
C ASP A 496 17.05 22.09 -2.13
N THR A 497 17.63 23.21 -1.72
CA THR A 497 19.01 23.23 -1.22
C THR A 497 19.18 22.37 0.03
N PRO A 498 20.28 21.61 0.17
CA PRO A 498 20.45 20.66 1.26
C PRO A 498 20.39 21.31 2.65
N VAL A 499 20.88 22.54 2.80
CA VAL A 499 20.84 23.29 4.06
C VAL A 499 19.40 23.60 4.49
N THR A 500 18.56 24.08 3.56
CA THR A 500 17.13 24.35 3.81
C THR A 500 16.39 23.06 4.19
N VAL A 501 16.66 21.96 3.47
CA VAL A 501 16.02 20.66 3.73
C VAL A 501 16.43 20.11 5.10
N SER A 502 17.71 20.23 5.46
CA SER A 502 18.25 19.82 6.77
C SER A 502 17.58 20.59 7.91
N GLU A 503 17.43 21.91 7.78
CA GLU A 503 16.80 22.73 8.81
C GLU A 503 15.31 22.38 8.99
N VAL A 504 14.57 22.19 7.90
CA VAL A 504 13.15 21.74 7.94
C VAL A 504 13.06 20.35 8.59
N ALA A 505 13.95 19.43 8.24
CA ALA A 505 14.01 18.09 8.82
C ALA A 505 14.32 18.12 10.33
N ARG A 506 15.22 19.01 10.76
CA ARG A 506 15.56 19.22 12.16
C ARG A 506 14.37 19.76 12.96
N GLN A 507 13.67 20.76 12.44
CA GLN A 507 12.46 21.33 13.05
C GLN A 507 11.32 20.31 13.11
N ALA A 508 11.22 19.43 12.13
CA ALA A 508 10.27 18.31 12.12
C ALA A 508 10.67 17.15 13.06
N GLY A 509 11.82 17.23 13.75
CA GLY A 509 12.26 16.23 14.71
C GLY A 509 12.82 14.94 14.10
N ILE A 510 13.26 14.98 12.84
CA ILE A 510 13.89 13.83 12.17
C ILE A 510 15.30 13.65 12.72
N ALA A 511 15.62 12.43 13.14
CA ALA A 511 16.92 12.08 13.69
C ALA A 511 18.02 12.16 12.64
N HIS A 512 19.19 12.67 13.00
CA HIS A 512 20.34 12.82 12.10
C HIS A 512 20.06 13.74 10.91
N ALA A 513 19.24 14.78 11.10
CA ALA A 513 18.95 15.77 10.07
C ALA A 513 20.19 16.58 9.65
N GLU A 514 21.20 16.66 10.53
CA GLU A 514 22.51 17.27 10.31
C GLU A 514 23.38 16.52 9.29
N ASP A 515 23.09 15.21 9.07
CA ASP A 515 23.78 14.39 8.08
C ASP A 515 23.17 14.61 6.70
N TYR A 516 23.57 15.69 6.02
CA TYR A 516 23.05 16.05 4.71
C TYR A 516 24.11 16.04 3.60
N ILE A 517 23.66 15.93 2.35
CA ILE A 517 24.51 15.98 1.16
C ILE A 517 23.80 16.69 0.02
N ASP A 518 24.59 17.34 -0.84
CA ASP A 518 24.14 17.88 -2.13
C ASP A 518 24.16 16.78 -3.19
N ALA A 519 22.99 16.33 -3.64
CA ALA A 519 22.88 15.25 -4.61
C ALA A 519 23.40 15.64 -6.01
N SER A 520 23.52 16.93 -6.31
CA SER A 520 24.11 17.37 -7.57
C SER A 520 25.60 17.03 -7.71
N THR A 521 26.27 16.74 -6.57
CA THR A 521 27.68 16.31 -6.54
C THR A 521 27.86 14.83 -6.84
N LEU A 522 26.81 14.02 -6.73
CA LEU A 522 26.84 12.58 -6.96
C LEU A 522 26.70 12.28 -8.45
N LYS A 523 27.73 11.73 -9.07
CA LYS A 523 27.81 11.53 -10.53
C LYS A 523 27.63 10.07 -10.94
N THR A 524 27.98 9.13 -10.06
CA THR A 524 27.95 7.70 -10.39
C THR A 524 26.88 6.96 -9.58
N PRO A 525 26.31 5.85 -10.10
CA PRO A 525 25.37 5.01 -9.35
C PRO A 525 25.95 4.46 -8.05
N GLU A 526 27.26 4.21 -8.00
CA GLU A 526 27.96 3.71 -6.82
C GLU A 526 28.01 4.78 -5.72
N GLU A 527 28.31 6.04 -6.08
CA GLU A 527 28.28 7.17 -5.14
C GLU A 527 26.87 7.39 -4.58
N LEU A 528 25.83 7.27 -5.41
CA LEU A 528 24.42 7.34 -4.98
C LEU A 528 24.08 6.21 -4.01
N GLU A 529 24.51 4.97 -4.29
CA GLU A 529 24.26 3.80 -3.42
C GLU A 529 24.97 3.96 -2.06
N GLU A 530 26.19 4.46 -2.02
CA GLU A 530 26.91 4.72 -0.77
C GLU A 530 26.28 5.89 0.00
N ALA A 531 25.98 6.99 -0.68
CA ALA A 531 25.38 8.18 -0.07
C ALA A 531 24.05 7.88 0.62
N ILE A 532 23.13 7.14 -0.03
CA ILE A 532 21.80 6.86 0.54
C ILE A 532 21.88 6.01 1.80
N LEU A 533 22.91 5.20 1.95
CA LEU A 533 23.14 4.42 3.17
C LEU A 533 23.71 5.27 4.31
N LYS A 534 24.52 6.29 3.98
CA LYS A 534 25.25 7.11 4.93
C LYS A 534 24.44 8.33 5.41
N TYR A 535 23.93 9.15 4.49
CA TYR A 535 23.30 10.44 4.80
C TYR A 535 21.79 10.29 5.07
N THR A 536 21.21 11.25 5.78
CA THR A 536 19.79 11.29 6.13
C THR A 536 19.02 12.25 5.23
N VAL A 537 19.64 13.37 4.85
CA VAL A 537 18.99 14.43 4.07
C VAL A 537 19.73 14.63 2.75
N PHE A 538 18.94 14.74 1.67
CA PHE A 538 19.42 14.91 0.29
C PHE A 538 18.75 16.14 -0.31
N GLY A 539 19.55 17.13 -0.70
CA GLY A 539 19.10 18.32 -1.39
C GLY A 539 19.50 18.33 -2.86
N ARG A 540 18.85 19.17 -3.67
CA ARG A 540 19.05 19.30 -5.12
C ARG A 540 18.94 17.98 -5.89
N VAL A 541 18.00 17.14 -5.44
CA VAL A 541 17.76 15.81 -6.02
C VAL A 541 16.92 15.93 -7.28
N THR A 542 17.35 15.30 -8.36
CA THR A 542 16.56 15.19 -9.59
C THR A 542 15.53 14.06 -9.48
N PRO A 543 14.44 14.07 -10.28
CA PRO A 543 13.45 12.97 -10.29
C PRO A 543 14.06 11.60 -10.51
N ASP A 544 15.03 11.49 -11.40
CA ASP A 544 15.73 10.23 -11.69
C ASP A 544 16.59 9.76 -10.50
N GLN A 545 17.29 10.68 -9.83
CA GLN A 545 18.03 10.35 -8.60
C GLN A 545 17.10 9.89 -7.49
N LYS A 546 15.87 10.45 -7.34
CA LYS A 546 14.87 9.96 -6.37
C LYS A 546 14.56 8.48 -6.60
N ARG A 547 14.36 8.10 -7.86
CA ARG A 547 14.16 6.71 -8.28
C ARG A 547 15.34 5.82 -7.93
N GLN A 548 16.56 6.25 -8.29
CA GLN A 548 17.79 5.51 -8.05
C GLN A 548 18.05 5.28 -6.55
N PHE A 549 17.77 6.26 -5.69
CA PHE A 549 17.87 6.11 -4.25
C PHE A 549 16.93 5.01 -3.71
N VAL A 550 15.69 4.98 -4.17
CA VAL A 550 14.73 3.94 -3.80
C VAL A 550 15.24 2.55 -4.23
N GLN A 551 15.71 2.44 -5.48
CA GLN A 551 16.25 1.19 -6.02
C GLN A 551 17.49 0.72 -5.25
N ALA A 552 18.42 1.64 -4.92
CA ALA A 552 19.62 1.36 -4.15
C ALA A 552 19.29 0.81 -2.75
N LEU A 553 18.33 1.40 -2.06
CA LEU A 553 17.86 0.90 -0.76
C LEU A 553 17.27 -0.52 -0.87
N LYS A 554 16.44 -0.78 -1.89
CA LYS A 554 15.85 -2.11 -2.14
C LYS A 554 16.92 -3.15 -2.47
N LYS A 555 17.90 -2.81 -3.30
CA LYS A 555 19.05 -3.68 -3.63
C LYS A 555 19.84 -4.07 -2.37
N ASN A 556 19.91 -3.17 -1.39
CA ASN A 556 20.53 -3.41 -0.07
C ASN A 556 19.59 -4.11 0.93
N GLY A 557 18.50 -4.72 0.47
CA GLY A 557 17.59 -5.53 1.27
C GLY A 557 16.72 -4.73 2.25
N LYS A 558 16.54 -3.42 2.02
CA LYS A 558 15.62 -2.60 2.78
C LYS A 558 14.22 -2.68 2.19
N THR A 559 13.22 -2.62 3.07
CA THR A 559 11.80 -2.45 2.66
C THR A 559 11.49 -0.97 2.73
N VAL A 560 11.24 -0.36 1.57
CA VAL A 560 11.18 1.09 1.39
C VAL A 560 9.74 1.57 1.22
N ALA A 561 9.34 2.51 2.07
CA ALA A 561 8.16 3.34 1.79
C ALA A 561 8.62 4.68 1.21
N MET A 562 7.89 5.20 0.22
CA MET A 562 8.11 6.52 -0.37
C MET A 562 6.85 7.38 -0.22
N THR A 563 7.01 8.61 0.24
CA THR A 563 5.94 9.62 0.21
C THR A 563 6.33 10.75 -0.73
N GLY A 564 5.37 11.19 -1.53
CA GLY A 564 5.57 12.32 -2.44
C GLY A 564 4.23 12.87 -2.91
N ASP A 565 4.19 14.13 -3.34
CA ASP A 565 3.00 14.82 -3.79
C ASP A 565 3.16 15.47 -5.18
N GLY A 566 4.40 15.50 -5.71
CA GLY A 566 4.73 16.09 -6.99
C GLY A 566 4.75 15.07 -8.14
N VAL A 567 4.67 15.60 -9.38
CA VAL A 567 4.89 14.82 -10.61
C VAL A 567 6.28 14.18 -10.60
N ASN A 568 7.25 14.89 -10.04
CA ASN A 568 8.65 14.46 -9.93
C ASN A 568 8.88 13.23 -9.04
N ASP A 569 7.88 12.84 -8.24
CA ASP A 569 7.95 11.69 -7.34
C ASP A 569 7.40 10.40 -7.95
N VAL A 570 6.70 10.49 -9.07
CA VAL A 570 5.93 9.40 -9.68
C VAL A 570 6.77 8.14 -9.89
N LEU A 571 7.97 8.26 -10.46
CA LEU A 571 8.84 7.11 -10.69
C LEU A 571 9.34 6.48 -9.39
N ALA A 572 9.71 7.31 -8.40
CA ALA A 572 10.13 6.83 -7.08
C ALA A 572 8.99 6.16 -6.32
N LEU A 573 7.75 6.71 -6.42
CA LEU A 573 6.54 6.12 -5.85
C LEU A 573 6.25 4.75 -6.45
N LYS A 574 6.39 4.57 -7.78
CA LYS A 574 6.20 3.28 -8.44
C LYS A 574 7.25 2.24 -8.06
N ASP A 575 8.50 2.64 -7.91
CA ASP A 575 9.60 1.73 -7.60
C ASP A 575 9.66 1.35 -6.11
N ALA A 576 9.03 2.12 -5.21
CA ALA A 576 8.96 1.82 -3.78
C ALA A 576 8.16 0.53 -3.50
N ASP A 577 8.49 -0.14 -2.39
CA ASP A 577 7.72 -1.31 -1.93
C ASP A 577 6.33 -0.89 -1.44
N CYS A 578 6.21 0.31 -0.89
CA CYS A 578 4.95 0.96 -0.53
C CYS A 578 5.03 2.45 -0.85
N SER A 579 4.00 2.99 -1.48
CA SER A 579 3.94 4.40 -1.84
C SER A 579 2.70 5.08 -1.28
N VAL A 580 2.88 6.34 -0.85
CA VAL A 580 1.84 7.15 -0.22
C VAL A 580 1.83 8.55 -0.81
N ALA A 581 0.67 9.01 -1.24
CA ALA A 581 0.47 10.38 -1.71
C ALA A 581 -0.54 11.15 -0.85
N MET A 582 -0.45 12.48 -0.92
CA MET A 582 -1.47 13.38 -0.38
C MET A 582 -2.48 13.71 -1.47
N ALA A 583 -3.77 13.82 -1.11
CA ALA A 583 -4.80 14.17 -2.10
C ALA A 583 -4.68 15.62 -2.62
N SER A 584 -3.99 16.50 -1.88
CA SER A 584 -3.68 17.88 -2.34
C SER A 584 -2.50 17.96 -3.29
N GLY A 585 -1.78 16.84 -3.49
CA GLY A 585 -0.68 16.77 -4.44
C GLY A 585 -1.17 16.72 -5.90
N SER A 586 -0.25 16.43 -6.81
CA SER A 586 -0.59 16.25 -8.22
C SER A 586 -1.46 15.00 -8.41
N ASP A 587 -2.37 15.05 -9.38
CA ASP A 587 -3.18 13.88 -9.77
C ASP A 587 -2.27 12.69 -10.15
N ALA A 588 -1.08 12.97 -10.69
CA ALA A 588 -0.03 12.02 -11.01
C ALA A 588 0.45 11.22 -9.81
N ALA A 589 0.85 11.90 -8.75
CA ALA A 589 1.32 11.26 -7.52
C ALA A 589 0.20 10.45 -6.86
N ALA A 590 -1.02 11.01 -6.82
CA ALA A 590 -2.18 10.35 -6.25
C ALA A 590 -2.54 9.05 -7.00
N GLN A 591 -2.43 9.01 -8.32
CA GLN A 591 -2.71 7.80 -9.12
C GLN A 591 -1.57 6.78 -9.11
N ALA A 592 -0.32 7.24 -9.05
CA ALA A 592 0.85 6.36 -8.97
C ALA A 592 1.00 5.69 -7.60
N ALA A 593 0.50 6.33 -6.54
CA ALA A 593 0.63 5.84 -5.18
C ALA A 593 -0.33 4.69 -4.87
N GLN A 594 0.14 3.75 -4.06
CA GLN A 594 -0.67 2.63 -3.57
C GLN A 594 -1.64 3.06 -2.44
N LEU A 595 -1.31 4.13 -1.74
CA LEU A 595 -2.13 4.74 -0.69
C LEU A 595 -2.28 6.23 -0.94
N VAL A 596 -3.50 6.78 -0.72
CA VAL A 596 -3.75 8.23 -0.79
C VAL A 596 -4.41 8.70 0.49
N LEU A 597 -3.83 9.74 1.12
CA LEU A 597 -4.37 10.39 2.31
C LEU A 597 -5.35 11.50 1.87
N LEU A 598 -6.67 11.21 1.90
CA LEU A 598 -7.71 12.05 1.30
C LEU A 598 -7.92 13.40 2.01
N ASP A 599 -7.56 13.52 3.27
CA ASP A 599 -7.63 14.77 4.04
C ASP A 599 -6.25 15.42 4.27
N ASN A 600 -5.23 14.97 3.54
CA ASN A 600 -3.86 15.51 3.60
C ASN A 600 -3.21 15.46 4.99
N ASP A 601 -3.67 14.56 5.84
CA ASP A 601 -3.20 14.41 7.22
C ASP A 601 -2.16 13.30 7.33
N PHE A 602 -0.88 13.69 7.34
CA PHE A 602 0.26 12.78 7.48
C PHE A 602 0.30 12.05 8.83
N SER A 603 -0.38 12.58 9.87
CA SER A 603 -0.48 11.93 11.19
C SER A 603 -1.21 10.59 11.16
N LYS A 604 -1.89 10.27 10.07
CA LYS A 604 -2.56 8.97 9.86
C LYS A 604 -1.61 7.82 9.52
N MET A 605 -0.38 8.12 9.08
CA MET A 605 0.61 7.11 8.71
C MET A 605 0.90 6.10 9.82
N PRO A 606 1.11 6.48 11.11
CA PRO A 606 1.19 5.53 12.20
C PRO A 606 0.02 4.56 12.27
N SER A 607 -1.20 5.03 12.01
CA SER A 607 -2.39 4.20 12.05
C SER A 607 -2.46 3.20 10.89
N VAL A 608 -1.93 3.56 9.72
CA VAL A 608 -1.83 2.66 8.55
C VAL A 608 -0.82 1.54 8.84
N VAL A 609 0.35 1.89 9.39
CA VAL A 609 1.38 0.91 9.81
C VAL A 609 0.82 -0.06 10.85
N LEU A 610 0.10 0.45 11.86
CA LEU A 610 -0.52 -0.37 12.91
C LEU A 610 -1.60 -1.31 12.36
N GLU A 611 -2.34 -0.87 11.35
CA GLU A 611 -3.34 -1.69 10.69
C GLU A 611 -2.69 -2.84 9.90
N GLY A 612 -1.61 -2.57 9.17
CA GLY A 612 -0.83 -3.61 8.50
C GLY A 612 -0.23 -4.63 9.48
N ARG A 613 0.34 -4.16 10.60
CA ARG A 613 0.86 -5.04 11.66
C ARG A 613 -0.24 -5.91 12.25
N ARG A 614 -1.43 -5.36 12.46
CA ARG A 614 -2.59 -6.10 12.95
C ARG A 614 -2.93 -7.26 12.02
N VAL A 615 -3.02 -7.01 10.72
CA VAL A 615 -3.33 -8.04 9.72
C VAL A 615 -2.30 -9.16 9.74
N VAL A 616 -1.03 -8.82 9.55
CA VAL A 616 0.04 -9.83 9.45
C VAL A 616 0.19 -10.63 10.74
N ASN A 617 0.24 -9.98 11.90
CA ASN A 617 0.40 -10.66 13.19
C ASN A 617 -0.81 -11.55 13.54
N ASN A 618 -2.02 -11.07 13.28
CA ASN A 618 -3.22 -11.86 13.58
C ASN A 618 -3.33 -13.05 12.62
N LEU A 619 -2.98 -12.86 11.35
CA LEU A 619 -2.94 -13.96 10.40
C LEU A 619 -1.86 -14.99 10.73
N GLN A 620 -0.70 -14.56 11.24
CA GLN A 620 0.32 -15.49 11.77
C GLN A 620 -0.22 -16.29 12.96
N ARG A 621 -0.95 -15.65 13.89
CA ARG A 621 -1.57 -16.33 15.03
C ARG A 621 -2.58 -17.39 14.59
N SER A 622 -3.54 -17.00 13.77
CA SER A 622 -4.56 -17.91 13.27
C SER A 622 -3.95 -18.99 12.37
N GLY A 623 -3.00 -18.64 11.52
CA GLY A 623 -2.27 -19.58 10.68
C GLY A 623 -1.53 -20.65 11.49
N THR A 624 -1.02 -20.29 12.68
CA THR A 624 -0.42 -21.27 13.59
C THR A 624 -1.42 -22.33 14.02
N LEU A 625 -2.65 -21.93 14.40
CA LEU A 625 -3.70 -22.89 14.79
C LEU A 625 -4.05 -23.87 13.66
N PHE A 626 -4.23 -23.35 12.44
CA PHE A 626 -4.52 -24.19 11.28
C PHE A 626 -3.37 -25.19 10.97
N LEU A 627 -2.12 -24.70 11.00
CA LEU A 627 -0.98 -25.56 10.69
C LEU A 627 -0.74 -26.66 11.73
N VAL A 628 -1.06 -26.44 12.98
CA VAL A 628 -0.99 -27.50 14.02
C VAL A 628 -1.81 -28.69 13.58
N LYS A 629 -3.11 -28.48 13.26
CA LYS A 629 -4.01 -29.55 12.79
C LYS A 629 -3.46 -30.24 11.53
N ASN A 630 -3.02 -29.45 10.56
CA ASN A 630 -2.61 -30.01 9.27
C ASN A 630 -1.34 -30.87 9.39
N ILE A 631 -0.33 -30.40 10.14
CA ILE A 631 0.90 -31.17 10.39
C ILE A 631 0.60 -32.42 11.21
N PHE A 632 -0.22 -32.28 12.25
CA PHE A 632 -0.68 -33.41 13.06
C PHE A 632 -1.33 -34.50 12.18
N SER A 633 -2.38 -34.12 11.39
CA SER A 633 -3.10 -35.09 10.57
C SER A 633 -2.22 -35.72 9.49
N PHE A 634 -1.26 -34.98 8.94
CA PHE A 634 -0.26 -35.50 8.02
C PHE A 634 0.62 -36.59 8.68
N LEU A 635 1.16 -36.30 9.88
CA LEU A 635 2.00 -37.24 10.62
C LEU A 635 1.21 -38.47 11.07
N LEU A 636 -0.01 -38.27 11.53
CA LEU A 636 -0.90 -39.36 11.95
C LEU A 636 -1.31 -40.24 10.77
N SER A 637 -1.53 -39.66 9.60
CA SER A 637 -1.82 -40.43 8.37
C SER A 637 -0.63 -41.33 7.97
N ILE A 638 0.60 -40.82 8.05
CA ILE A 638 1.82 -41.57 7.80
C ILE A 638 1.95 -42.69 8.85
N PHE A 639 1.72 -42.38 10.13
CA PHE A 639 1.74 -43.36 11.19
C PHE A 639 0.73 -44.50 10.95
N SER A 640 -0.53 -44.16 10.59
CA SER A 640 -1.55 -45.16 10.27
C SER A 640 -1.15 -46.07 9.10
N LEU A 641 -0.52 -45.48 8.05
CA LEU A 641 0.00 -46.24 6.92
C LEU A 641 1.13 -47.21 7.30
N ILE A 642 2.08 -46.77 8.12
CA ILE A 642 3.23 -47.57 8.52
C ILE A 642 2.85 -48.66 9.53
N SER A 643 2.02 -48.31 10.52
CA SER A 643 1.62 -49.22 11.61
C SER A 643 0.44 -50.11 11.28
N MET A 644 -0.11 -49.99 10.06
CA MET A 644 -1.29 -50.76 9.63
C MET A 644 -2.50 -50.59 10.55
N VAL A 645 -2.65 -49.38 11.15
CA VAL A 645 -3.72 -49.04 12.07
C VAL A 645 -4.74 -48.14 11.37
N THR A 646 -6.03 -48.36 11.62
CA THR A 646 -7.08 -47.47 11.15
C THR A 646 -6.87 -46.05 11.68
N TYR A 647 -7.11 -45.02 10.85
CA TYR A 647 -7.00 -43.62 11.29
C TYR A 647 -7.97 -43.38 12.46
N PRO A 648 -7.48 -42.93 13.64
CA PRO A 648 -8.22 -43.03 14.90
C PRO A 648 -9.27 -41.94 15.12
N LEU A 649 -9.58 -41.09 14.13
CA LEU A 649 -10.55 -40.02 14.25
C LEU A 649 -11.62 -40.11 13.17
N GLU A 650 -12.83 -39.64 13.48
CA GLU A 650 -13.93 -39.48 12.53
C GLU A 650 -14.02 -38.05 11.96
N PRO A 651 -14.60 -37.85 10.76
CA PRO A 651 -14.72 -36.53 10.14
C PRO A 651 -15.52 -35.53 10.99
N SER A 652 -16.58 -36.01 11.68
CA SER A 652 -17.38 -35.20 12.59
C SER A 652 -16.60 -34.70 13.81
N GLN A 653 -15.68 -35.54 14.36
CA GLN A 653 -14.80 -35.16 15.48
C GLN A 653 -13.77 -34.10 15.05
N ILE A 654 -13.18 -34.25 13.86
CA ILE A 654 -12.27 -33.25 13.29
C ILE A 654 -12.99 -31.93 13.08
N SER A 655 -14.25 -31.94 12.65
CA SER A 655 -15.08 -30.76 12.51
C SER A 655 -15.32 -30.06 13.84
N LEU A 656 -15.61 -30.83 14.92
CA LEU A 656 -15.78 -30.32 16.28
C LEU A 656 -14.51 -29.60 16.78
N ILE A 657 -13.35 -30.27 16.68
CA ILE A 657 -12.06 -29.70 17.07
C ILE A 657 -11.78 -28.44 16.25
N SER A 658 -11.89 -28.52 14.93
CA SER A 658 -11.61 -27.39 14.03
C SER A 658 -12.49 -26.18 14.31
N MET A 659 -13.75 -26.38 14.65
CA MET A 659 -14.70 -25.29 14.93
C MET A 659 -14.34 -24.53 16.21
N PHE A 660 -14.06 -25.23 17.31
CA PHE A 660 -13.92 -24.61 18.64
C PHE A 660 -12.47 -24.32 19.04
N THR A 661 -11.48 -25.01 18.49
CA THR A 661 -10.07 -24.72 18.81
C THR A 661 -9.38 -23.85 17.76
N ILE A 662 -9.92 -23.79 16.53
CA ILE A 662 -9.26 -23.12 15.40
C ILE A 662 -10.14 -22.05 14.76
N GLY A 663 -11.30 -22.44 14.19
CA GLY A 663 -12.09 -21.59 13.30
C GLY A 663 -12.67 -20.37 14.01
N ILE A 664 -13.56 -20.59 14.99
CA ILE A 664 -14.20 -19.49 15.74
C ILE A 664 -13.16 -18.65 16.50
N PRO A 665 -12.24 -19.24 17.29
CA PRO A 665 -11.24 -18.43 17.99
C PRO A 665 -10.31 -17.70 17.04
N GLY A 666 -9.85 -18.36 15.98
CA GLY A 666 -8.96 -17.76 14.96
C GLY A 666 -9.58 -16.57 14.27
N PHE A 667 -10.88 -16.67 13.90
CA PHE A 667 -11.63 -15.57 13.31
C PHE A 667 -11.77 -14.39 14.30
N LEU A 668 -12.23 -14.64 15.52
CA LEU A 668 -12.41 -13.58 16.51
C LEU A 668 -11.09 -12.90 16.90
N LEU A 669 -10.00 -13.67 17.04
CA LEU A 669 -8.67 -13.12 17.29
C LEU A 669 -8.13 -12.30 16.12
N SER A 670 -8.50 -12.61 14.87
CA SER A 670 -8.07 -11.86 13.71
C SER A 670 -8.59 -10.43 13.67
N LEU A 671 -9.73 -10.17 14.29
CA LEU A 671 -10.35 -8.86 14.38
C LEU A 671 -9.77 -7.96 15.49
N MET A 672 -8.94 -8.51 16.38
CA MET A 672 -8.39 -7.79 17.52
C MET A 672 -7.19 -6.91 17.17
N PRO A 673 -6.95 -5.82 17.92
CA PRO A 673 -5.77 -4.99 17.73
C PRO A 673 -4.48 -5.77 18.09
N ASN A 674 -3.46 -5.60 17.26
CA ASN A 674 -2.13 -6.15 17.49
C ASN A 674 -1.08 -5.18 16.96
N LYS A 675 -0.28 -4.62 17.86
CA LYS A 675 0.70 -3.55 17.57
C LYS A 675 2.14 -4.07 17.46
N ASN A 676 2.37 -5.37 17.68
CA ASN A 676 3.71 -5.93 17.74
C ASN A 676 4.45 -5.73 16.41
N ARG A 677 5.75 -5.45 16.49
CA ARG A 677 6.62 -5.37 15.32
C ARG A 677 6.71 -6.72 14.63
N ILE A 678 6.71 -6.72 13.30
CA ILE A 678 6.82 -7.93 12.49
C ILE A 678 8.31 -8.22 12.28
N GLU A 679 8.73 -9.42 12.63
CA GLU A 679 10.09 -9.91 12.44
C GLU A 679 10.09 -11.20 11.63
N GLY A 680 11.07 -11.38 10.75
CA GLY A 680 11.28 -12.58 9.96
C GLY A 680 10.22 -12.86 8.88
N HIS A 681 10.33 -14.04 8.26
CA HIS A 681 9.43 -14.46 7.18
C HIS A 681 8.12 -15.03 7.71
N PHE A 682 7.01 -14.73 7.01
CA PHE A 682 5.66 -15.11 7.41
C PHE A 682 5.52 -16.62 7.69
N ILE A 683 5.86 -17.46 6.71
CA ILE A 683 5.73 -18.93 6.81
C ILE A 683 6.64 -19.53 7.87
N THR A 684 7.88 -19.06 8.00
CA THR A 684 8.84 -19.59 8.98
C THR A 684 8.33 -19.36 10.41
N ASN A 685 7.78 -18.17 10.67
CA ASN A 685 7.23 -17.85 11.98
C ASN A 685 6.04 -18.74 12.35
N ILE A 686 5.15 -19.02 11.37
CA ILE A 686 4.00 -19.90 11.59
C ILE A 686 4.45 -21.32 11.86
N LEU A 687 5.35 -21.87 11.02
CA LEU A 687 5.87 -23.24 11.17
C LEU A 687 6.60 -23.44 12.48
N THR A 688 7.49 -22.53 12.87
CA THR A 688 8.24 -22.66 14.13
C THR A 688 7.32 -22.68 15.35
N ARG A 689 6.20 -21.93 15.29
CA ARG A 689 5.20 -21.88 16.38
C ARG A 689 4.25 -23.07 16.37
N ALA A 690 3.92 -23.61 15.18
CA ALA A 690 2.98 -24.72 15.04
C ALA A 690 3.62 -26.08 15.30
N LEU A 691 4.88 -26.26 14.91
CA LEU A 691 5.57 -27.56 14.94
C LEU A 691 5.61 -28.23 16.33
N PRO A 692 5.94 -27.53 17.45
CA PRO A 692 5.94 -28.15 18.77
C PRO A 692 4.61 -28.74 19.16
N ALA A 693 3.54 -28.03 18.86
CA ALA A 693 2.20 -28.42 19.18
C ALA A 693 1.70 -29.60 18.32
N ALA A 694 1.95 -29.54 17.01
CA ALA A 694 1.61 -30.61 16.10
C ALA A 694 2.36 -31.91 16.42
N LEU A 695 3.63 -31.83 16.83
CA LEU A 695 4.39 -32.97 17.32
C LEU A 695 3.85 -33.49 18.66
N THR A 696 3.41 -32.63 19.56
CA THR A 696 2.75 -33.02 20.83
C THR A 696 1.48 -33.79 20.54
N ASP A 697 0.58 -33.23 19.72
CA ASP A 697 -0.64 -33.89 19.28
C ASP A 697 -0.36 -35.28 18.68
N PHE A 698 0.60 -35.33 17.77
CA PHE A 698 0.97 -36.59 17.12
C PHE A 698 1.50 -37.63 18.12
N LEU A 699 2.45 -37.27 18.98
CA LEU A 699 3.05 -38.19 19.95
C LEU A 699 2.00 -38.68 20.95
N MET A 700 1.17 -37.79 21.47
CA MET A 700 0.13 -38.14 22.45
C MET A 700 -0.93 -39.06 21.84
N VAL A 701 -1.46 -38.73 20.65
CA VAL A 701 -2.48 -39.55 20.00
C VAL A 701 -1.90 -40.88 19.50
N ALA A 702 -0.76 -40.87 18.86
CA ALA A 702 -0.11 -42.13 18.41
C ALA A 702 0.17 -43.06 19.58
N THR A 703 0.67 -42.53 20.70
CA THR A 703 0.92 -43.35 21.89
C THR A 703 -0.39 -43.84 22.52
N LEU A 704 -1.43 -42.97 22.58
CA LEU A 704 -2.78 -43.37 23.04
C LEU A 704 -3.32 -44.54 22.22
N VAL A 705 -3.18 -44.51 20.89
CA VAL A 705 -3.62 -45.60 19.99
C VAL A 705 -2.88 -46.91 20.28
N VAL A 706 -1.55 -46.87 20.39
CA VAL A 706 -0.73 -48.07 20.70
C VAL A 706 -1.11 -48.67 22.03
N PHE A 707 -1.17 -47.85 23.10
CA PHE A 707 -1.58 -48.33 24.43
C PHE A 707 -3.03 -48.81 24.47
N GLY A 708 -3.94 -48.10 23.74
CA GLY A 708 -5.33 -48.50 23.63
C GLY A 708 -5.51 -49.90 23.02
N GLN A 709 -4.72 -50.20 22.00
CA GLN A 709 -4.71 -51.56 21.41
C GLN A 709 -4.15 -52.63 22.37
N GLU A 710 -3.05 -52.33 23.04
CA GLU A 710 -2.47 -53.24 24.04
C GLU A 710 -3.40 -53.53 25.21
N PHE A 711 -4.16 -52.55 25.66
CA PHE A 711 -5.14 -52.71 26.73
C PHE A 711 -6.52 -53.15 26.27
N ALA A 712 -6.66 -53.51 24.98
CA ALA A 712 -7.91 -53.97 24.36
C ALA A 712 -9.09 -52.98 24.62
N VAL A 713 -8.81 -51.68 24.42
CA VAL A 713 -9.81 -50.59 24.46
C VAL A 713 -10.51 -50.54 23.10
N GLY A 714 -11.81 -50.31 23.08
CA GLY A 714 -12.60 -50.23 21.85
C GLY A 714 -12.15 -49.05 20.96
N SER A 715 -12.32 -49.17 19.67
CA SER A 715 -11.89 -48.16 18.68
C SER A 715 -12.65 -46.83 18.85
N GLU A 716 -13.93 -46.88 19.19
CA GLU A 716 -14.76 -45.69 19.47
C GLU A 716 -14.30 -44.95 20.73
N ASP A 717 -13.87 -45.68 21.78
CA ASP A 717 -13.31 -45.11 23.00
C ASP A 717 -11.99 -44.37 22.69
N ILE A 718 -11.11 -45.01 21.90
CA ILE A 718 -9.81 -44.43 21.50
C ILE A 718 -10.05 -43.15 20.69
N SER A 719 -11.01 -43.18 19.78
CA SER A 719 -11.35 -42.03 18.91
C SER A 719 -11.89 -40.85 19.76
N THR A 720 -12.76 -41.13 20.71
CA THR A 720 -13.28 -40.12 21.65
C THR A 720 -12.16 -39.55 22.54
N ALA A 721 -11.31 -40.40 23.09
CA ALA A 721 -10.17 -39.96 23.91
C ALA A 721 -9.17 -39.14 23.10
N ALA A 722 -8.88 -39.52 21.85
CA ALA A 722 -8.04 -38.77 20.97
C ALA A 722 -8.62 -37.36 20.66
N THR A 723 -9.93 -37.28 20.47
CA THR A 723 -10.66 -36.01 20.27
C THR A 723 -10.52 -35.07 21.46
N VAL A 724 -10.71 -35.58 22.67
CA VAL A 724 -10.57 -34.80 23.92
C VAL A 724 -9.11 -34.35 24.10
N LEU A 725 -8.16 -35.24 23.85
CA LEU A 725 -6.73 -34.93 23.98
C LEU A 725 -6.27 -33.82 23.01
N LEU A 726 -6.70 -33.89 21.75
CA LEU A 726 -6.48 -32.86 20.76
C LEU A 726 -7.11 -31.52 21.13
N ALA A 727 -8.32 -31.55 21.70
CA ALA A 727 -8.96 -30.34 22.19
C ALA A 727 -8.17 -29.69 23.34
N ILE A 728 -7.64 -30.49 24.28
CA ILE A 728 -6.76 -30.01 25.37
C ILE A 728 -5.55 -29.29 24.82
N VAL A 729 -4.80 -29.93 23.89
CA VAL A 729 -3.64 -29.29 23.25
C VAL A 729 -4.08 -28.04 22.47
N GLY A 730 -5.18 -28.11 21.72
CA GLY A 730 -5.71 -26.96 20.97
C GLY A 730 -6.01 -25.76 21.87
N PHE A 731 -6.63 -25.96 23.02
CA PHE A 731 -6.90 -24.90 24.00
C PHE A 731 -5.62 -24.38 24.68
N MET A 732 -4.65 -25.26 24.93
CA MET A 732 -3.31 -24.83 25.45
C MET A 732 -2.60 -23.91 24.46
N ILE A 733 -2.67 -24.21 23.17
CA ILE A 733 -2.08 -23.37 22.12
C ILE A 733 -2.86 -22.07 22.00
N LEU A 734 -4.20 -22.14 21.99
CA LEU A 734 -5.06 -20.97 21.96
C LEU A 734 -4.75 -20.02 23.14
N TYR A 735 -4.55 -20.56 24.35
CA TYR A 735 -4.09 -19.79 25.48
C TYR A 735 -2.73 -19.13 25.25
N ARG A 736 -1.72 -19.88 24.71
CA ARG A 736 -0.39 -19.35 24.45
C ARG A 736 -0.38 -18.20 23.44
N ILE A 737 -1.09 -18.37 22.32
CA ILE A 737 -1.13 -17.35 21.25
C ILE A 737 -2.01 -16.14 21.62
N SER A 738 -2.92 -16.30 22.58
CA SER A 738 -3.79 -15.22 23.05
C SER A 738 -3.09 -14.28 24.03
N LYS A 739 -1.88 -14.57 24.48
CA LYS A 739 -1.10 -13.67 25.36
C LYS A 739 -0.66 -12.38 24.62
N PRO A 740 -0.62 -11.21 25.31
CA PRO A 740 -1.15 -10.95 26.66
C PRO A 740 -2.69 -11.02 26.73
N LEU A 741 -3.20 -11.66 27.77
CA LEU A 741 -4.63 -11.87 27.94
C LEU A 741 -5.33 -10.59 28.41
N ASN A 742 -6.41 -10.25 27.72
CA ASN A 742 -7.38 -9.24 28.15
C ASN A 742 -8.76 -9.91 28.32
N TRP A 743 -9.75 -9.18 28.85
CA TRP A 743 -11.07 -9.75 29.10
C TRP A 743 -11.72 -10.37 27.86
N MET A 744 -11.58 -9.76 26.67
CA MET A 744 -12.12 -10.31 25.41
C MET A 744 -11.45 -11.63 25.02
N ARG A 745 -10.14 -11.76 25.21
CA ARG A 745 -9.41 -13.00 24.90
C ARG A 745 -9.73 -14.10 25.88
N TRP A 746 -9.94 -13.75 27.15
CA TRP A 746 -10.49 -14.68 28.13
C TRP A 746 -11.88 -15.15 27.75
N THR A 747 -12.77 -14.26 27.32
CA THR A 747 -14.14 -14.62 26.87
C THR A 747 -14.09 -15.57 25.68
N ILE A 748 -13.20 -15.34 24.70
CA ILE A 748 -13.05 -16.25 23.56
C ILE A 748 -12.56 -17.61 24.02
N LEU A 749 -11.53 -17.69 24.86
CA LEU A 749 -10.96 -18.94 25.33
C LEU A 749 -12.00 -19.74 26.14
N ILE A 750 -12.59 -19.13 27.17
CA ILE A 750 -13.57 -19.79 28.06
C ILE A 750 -14.83 -20.13 27.26
N GLY A 751 -15.32 -19.23 26.41
CA GLY A 751 -16.51 -19.47 25.60
C GLY A 751 -16.32 -20.65 24.64
N SER A 752 -15.14 -20.77 24.04
CA SER A 752 -14.80 -21.90 23.16
C SER A 752 -14.72 -23.22 23.92
N ILE A 753 -14.16 -23.23 25.12
CA ILE A 753 -14.12 -24.41 26.01
C ILE A 753 -15.54 -24.85 26.41
N ILE A 754 -16.36 -23.90 26.87
CA ILE A 754 -17.74 -24.18 27.25
C ILE A 754 -18.55 -24.73 26.06
N ALA A 755 -18.41 -24.11 24.91
CA ALA A 755 -19.12 -24.55 23.70
C ALA A 755 -18.63 -25.93 23.21
N PHE A 756 -17.34 -26.24 23.31
CA PHE A 756 -16.81 -27.57 23.04
C PHE A 756 -17.42 -28.62 24.00
N ILE A 757 -17.38 -28.35 25.31
CA ILE A 757 -17.97 -29.26 26.32
C ILE A 757 -19.48 -29.43 26.06
N PHE A 758 -20.19 -28.35 25.79
CA PHE A 758 -21.63 -28.43 25.48
C PHE A 758 -21.90 -29.33 24.27
N CYS A 759 -21.20 -29.11 23.14
CA CYS A 759 -21.38 -29.91 21.94
C CYS A 759 -20.97 -31.38 22.14
N SER A 760 -19.89 -31.65 22.85
CA SER A 760 -19.42 -33.02 23.13
C SER A 760 -20.37 -33.79 24.06
N THR A 761 -21.13 -33.08 24.90
CA THR A 761 -22.06 -33.72 25.86
C THR A 761 -23.47 -33.83 25.30
N TYR A 762 -24.02 -32.75 24.73
CA TYR A 762 -25.42 -32.71 24.30
C TYR A 762 -25.61 -33.05 22.83
N LEU A 763 -24.58 -32.90 22.00
CA LEU A 763 -24.60 -33.26 20.59
C LEU A 763 -23.62 -34.42 20.29
N ASN A 764 -23.42 -35.30 21.27
CA ASN A 764 -22.47 -36.40 21.20
C ASN A 764 -22.71 -37.33 20.00
N GLN A 765 -23.97 -37.64 19.68
CA GLN A 765 -24.32 -38.44 18.51
C GLN A 765 -23.93 -37.77 17.17
N LEU A 766 -24.05 -36.45 17.08
CA LEU A 766 -23.68 -35.68 15.89
C LEU A 766 -22.17 -35.68 15.66
N PHE A 767 -21.39 -35.59 16.73
CA PHE A 767 -19.96 -35.51 16.68
C PHE A 767 -19.23 -36.84 16.96
N ALA A 768 -19.97 -37.98 16.97
CA ALA A 768 -19.40 -39.31 17.22
C ALA A 768 -18.59 -39.41 18.53
N ILE A 769 -19.09 -38.83 19.58
CA ILE A 769 -18.53 -38.90 20.91
C ILE A 769 -19.28 -39.99 21.69
N SER A 770 -18.56 -41.06 22.08
CA SER A 770 -19.07 -42.19 22.82
C SER A 770 -18.72 -42.12 24.31
N ASP A 771 -19.45 -42.87 25.14
CA ASP A 771 -19.11 -43.06 26.55
C ASP A 771 -17.83 -43.91 26.66
N MET A 772 -16.81 -43.40 27.33
CA MET A 772 -15.52 -44.08 27.44
C MET A 772 -15.47 -45.09 28.57
N SER A 773 -14.87 -46.24 28.31
CA SER A 773 -14.55 -47.25 29.34
C SER A 773 -13.60 -46.71 30.43
N ARG A 774 -13.64 -47.29 31.63
CA ARG A 774 -12.75 -46.88 32.72
C ARG A 774 -11.27 -46.94 32.35
N LYS A 775 -10.87 -47.95 31.55
CA LYS A 775 -9.49 -48.07 31.06
C LYS A 775 -9.13 -46.89 30.15
N CYS A 776 -10.02 -46.52 29.26
CA CYS A 776 -9.81 -45.40 28.33
C CYS A 776 -9.69 -44.07 29.10
N ILE A 777 -10.55 -43.83 30.08
CA ILE A 777 -10.50 -42.63 30.94
C ILE A 777 -9.14 -42.56 31.68
N MET A 778 -8.64 -43.67 32.23
CA MET A 778 -7.34 -43.68 32.88
C MET A 778 -6.21 -43.32 31.93
N LEU A 779 -6.20 -43.87 30.70
CA LEU A 779 -5.21 -43.52 29.68
C LEU A 779 -5.36 -42.04 29.31
N LEU A 780 -6.55 -41.53 29.08
CA LEU A 780 -6.81 -40.14 28.79
C LEU A 780 -6.26 -39.21 29.86
N VAL A 781 -6.49 -39.48 31.13
CA VAL A 781 -5.94 -38.69 32.25
C VAL A 781 -4.44 -38.68 32.25
N VAL A 782 -3.78 -39.84 32.08
CA VAL A 782 -2.33 -39.92 32.06
C VAL A 782 -1.73 -39.12 30.91
N PHE A 783 -2.27 -39.27 29.69
CA PHE A 783 -1.77 -38.54 28.52
C PHE A 783 -2.11 -37.05 28.60
N SER A 784 -3.25 -36.66 29.16
CA SER A 784 -3.60 -35.27 29.39
C SER A 784 -2.61 -34.56 30.32
N VAL A 785 -2.18 -35.21 31.40
CA VAL A 785 -1.16 -34.68 32.31
C VAL A 785 0.21 -34.62 31.62
N ALA A 786 0.54 -35.60 30.78
CA ALA A 786 1.81 -35.63 30.05
C ALA A 786 1.90 -34.58 28.92
N THR A 787 0.77 -34.05 28.46
CA THR A 787 0.70 -33.11 27.32
C THR A 787 1.50 -31.82 27.59
N GLU A 788 1.35 -31.20 28.78
CA GLU A 788 2.03 -29.93 29.11
C GLU A 788 3.57 -30.07 29.13
N PRO A 789 4.15 -31.02 29.85
CA PRO A 789 5.62 -31.24 29.79
C PRO A 789 6.14 -31.50 28.38
N VAL A 790 5.46 -32.37 27.61
CA VAL A 790 5.88 -32.70 26.25
C VAL A 790 5.84 -31.44 25.36
N LEU A 791 4.75 -30.69 25.39
CA LEU A 791 4.63 -29.43 24.63
C LEU A 791 5.73 -28.42 25.02
N ARG A 792 6.06 -28.35 26.29
CA ARG A 792 7.09 -27.45 26.82
C ARG A 792 8.50 -27.86 26.33
N TYR A 793 8.86 -29.13 26.44
CA TYR A 793 10.17 -29.60 25.99
C TYR A 793 10.33 -29.53 24.49
N LEU A 794 9.28 -29.89 23.71
CA LEU A 794 9.31 -29.75 22.25
C LEU A 794 9.40 -28.26 21.82
N SER A 795 8.74 -27.34 22.54
CA SER A 795 8.90 -25.91 22.28
C SER A 795 10.35 -25.45 22.49
N ILE A 796 11.00 -25.87 23.58
CA ILE A 796 12.41 -25.52 23.86
C ILE A 796 13.32 -26.13 22.77
N LEU A 797 13.07 -27.36 22.36
CA LEU A 797 13.86 -28.04 21.32
C LEU A 797 13.76 -27.31 19.99
N VAL A 798 12.55 -27.01 19.52
CA VAL A 798 12.33 -26.31 18.25
C VAL A 798 12.92 -24.89 18.28
N ASP A 799 12.76 -24.16 19.39
CA ASP A 799 13.37 -22.84 19.55
C ASP A 799 14.90 -22.91 19.52
N SER A 800 15.51 -23.92 20.15
CA SER A 800 16.95 -24.16 20.14
C SER A 800 17.46 -24.46 18.72
N ILE A 801 16.78 -25.33 17.98
CA ILE A 801 17.11 -25.67 16.59
C ILE A 801 16.97 -24.42 15.70
N SER A 802 15.89 -23.67 15.84
CA SER A 802 15.64 -22.44 15.08
C SER A 802 16.72 -21.38 15.35
N SER A 803 17.11 -21.19 16.61
CA SER A 803 18.16 -20.26 17.01
C SER A 803 19.53 -20.66 16.46
N PHE A 804 19.87 -21.97 16.51
CA PHE A 804 21.10 -22.52 15.94
C PHE A 804 21.17 -22.28 14.43
N TYR A 805 20.08 -22.59 13.70
CA TYR A 805 20.00 -22.36 12.27
C TYR A 805 20.15 -20.88 11.90
N ARG A 806 19.53 -19.98 12.67
CA ARG A 806 19.65 -18.52 12.49
C ARG A 806 21.10 -18.06 12.71
N LYS A 807 21.78 -18.54 13.74
CA LYS A 807 23.20 -18.25 13.99
C LYS A 807 24.10 -18.73 12.86
N GLN A 808 23.88 -19.95 12.36
CA GLN A 808 24.62 -20.49 11.21
C GLN A 808 24.40 -19.65 9.95
N LYS A 809 23.15 -19.27 9.64
CA LYS A 809 22.83 -18.43 8.47
C LYS A 809 23.55 -17.07 8.53
N ILE A 810 23.57 -16.43 9.69
CA ILE A 810 24.30 -15.16 9.90
C ILE A 810 25.82 -15.37 9.73
N PHE A 811 26.36 -16.45 10.26
CA PHE A 811 27.79 -16.79 10.10
C PHE A 811 28.16 -16.99 8.61
N PHE A 812 27.36 -17.74 7.86
CA PHE A 812 27.58 -17.93 6.42
C PHE A 812 27.44 -16.64 5.60
N LEU A 813 26.49 -15.78 5.94
CA LEU A 813 26.34 -14.47 5.30
C LEU A 813 27.57 -13.58 5.55
N ARG A 814 28.03 -13.46 6.78
CA ARG A 814 29.25 -12.70 7.14
C ARG A 814 30.50 -13.27 6.42
N LYS A 815 30.60 -14.59 6.30
CA LYS A 815 31.72 -15.24 5.58
C LYS A 815 31.65 -14.98 4.08
N ARG A 816 30.44 -14.86 3.50
CA ARG A 816 30.23 -14.51 2.09
C ARG A 816 30.57 -13.04 1.82
N GLU A 817 30.18 -12.15 2.73
CA GLU A 817 30.53 -10.71 2.68
C GLU A 817 32.04 -10.50 2.80
N ALA A 818 32.69 -11.17 3.75
CA ALA A 818 34.14 -11.10 3.90
C ALA A 818 34.93 -11.70 2.69
N ARG A 819 34.31 -12.62 1.92
CA ARG A 819 34.88 -13.13 0.65
C ARG A 819 34.65 -12.18 -0.53
N LYS A 820 33.61 -11.35 -0.48
CA LYS A 820 33.37 -10.32 -1.52
C LYS A 820 34.20 -9.06 -1.29
N ALA A 821 34.64 -8.81 -0.06
CA ALA A 821 35.50 -7.70 0.31
C ALA A 821 37.00 -7.99 0.14
N LYS A 822 37.38 -9.25 -0.15
CA LYS A 822 38.70 -9.69 -0.63
C LYS A 822 38.66 -9.86 -2.17
#